data_d6df7ebc3464cbeb3c9a74108f662a9a
#
_entry.id   d6df7ebc3464cbeb3c9a74108f662a9a
#
_cell.length_a   1.000
_cell.length_b   1.000
_cell.length_c   1.000
_cell.angle_alpha   90.00
_cell.angle_beta   90.00
_cell.angle_gamma   90.00
#
_symmetry.space_group_name_H-M   'P 1'
#
loop_
_entity.id
_entity.type
_entity.pdbx_description
1 polymer ?
#
loop_
_entity_poly.entity_id
_entity_poly.type
_entity_poly.pdbx_seq_one_letter_code
_entity_poly.pdbx_strand_id
1 'polypeptide(L)'
;MRLVCGLSILGICSFAAPVFAADTSGERQEESVTSMDEEGNMKKVESGPKLIENPAGPNKSRTGEPQVVNFRTKNNAVTEFIEQETAKPGYTNGAYGADAVYLGYANGKYKFMLSGVVGWVKESEVQVVNLSQAKAVSCYEVNDGKLLHHIVQDMTTPGYATSLNNGPAPSYLEPGITYYSYDGHYFYRDYGVMVSDYRKDERGQSVNPEEPYYNYFQYLPMRSQSSYTGEEIDTLFNGMLKKDSKMKDTGKIFVSNQDTYGVNALLMTGIAANESNWGKSSISQKKNNLFGLNATDASPGINANQYSSVATCIEDFANRWMSRGYLYPKDYRYNGGFLGNKASGLNVKYASDPYWGEKAANIVWRLDHTMGEKDTGKYTLAVKEIVPKDHISVNVRKEPSASSTLLYKTGKAANYVVLIRKPEPVDGFYEIQSDGVLDKERSKVVKENGTYNFEQMYGYMSSDYLTVISKAENQGQQEQEPVVPEEKRLDAMQITVPPAKTAYIEGETFDKTGMQVLALWSDGKKTDVTAEIQYVKEPLKQTDTEIKIQYTYGNVIKEAVQAITVVAKEPQQEPKPEQNQELEEITLFVTPEAVEVSKGGTQQFGVTVKSETGKVPQLVWTVVGNQSEKTIIDGHGKLTVGDDETADKIIVRAALAVDNSRGADAVAVIAKEQEEPEKQENEAVTPEEPEKQPVEDSKTQEIEQNLSGQEVSQELSKSEEKQPQEKQQKKKESAKTGDETQILFFVLTGGLAVLVLLHLTVKRKKQDM
;
A
#
# COMPACT_ATOMS: atom_id res chain seq x y z
N MET A 1 74.02 4.78 -13.51
CA MET A 1 73.43 3.56 -14.07
C MET A 1 71.99 3.47 -13.63
N ARG A 2 71.07 3.60 -14.60
CA ARG A 2 69.61 3.45 -14.64
C ARG A 2 68.74 4.21 -13.61
N LEU A 3 68.22 5.29 -14.16
CA LEU A 3 67.00 6.01 -13.80
C LEU A 3 65.77 5.12 -13.85
N VAL A 4 64.85 5.27 -12.90
CA VAL A 4 63.42 4.97 -13.08
C VAL A 4 62.61 6.16 -12.59
N CYS A 5 62.01 6.88 -13.55
CA CYS A 5 61.03 7.94 -13.32
C CYS A 5 59.68 7.30 -12.96
N GLY A 6 59.12 7.63 -11.80
CA GLY A 6 57.74 7.40 -11.47
C GLY A 6 56.88 8.63 -11.78
N LEU A 7 56.06 8.57 -12.81
CA LEU A 7 55.03 9.57 -13.14
C LEU A 7 53.82 9.34 -12.24
N SER A 8 53.51 10.30 -11.36
CA SER A 8 52.23 10.35 -10.65
C SER A 8 51.25 11.10 -11.53
N ILE A 9 50.27 10.39 -12.07
CA ILE A 9 49.15 10.95 -12.80
C ILE A 9 48.05 11.32 -11.81
N LEU A 10 47.75 12.60 -11.67
CA LEU A 10 46.52 13.08 -11.03
C LEU A 10 45.32 12.65 -11.89
N GLY A 11 44.52 11.72 -11.38
CA GLY A 11 43.25 11.34 -11.97
C GLY A 11 42.20 12.42 -11.73
N ILE A 12 41.82 13.10 -12.81
CA ILE A 12 40.57 13.87 -12.87
C ILE A 12 39.44 12.84 -12.97
N CYS A 13 38.66 12.69 -11.93
CA CYS A 13 37.43 11.90 -11.97
C CYS A 13 36.41 12.62 -12.86
N SER A 14 36.42 12.32 -14.14
CA SER A 14 35.27 12.50 -15.02
C SER A 14 34.32 11.33 -14.73
N PHE A 15 33.16 11.61 -14.22
CA PHE A 15 32.07 10.63 -14.19
C PHE A 15 31.63 10.39 -15.64
N ALA A 16 32.24 9.40 -16.27
CA ALA A 16 31.72 8.81 -17.49
C ALA A 16 30.62 7.83 -17.06
N ALA A 17 29.39 8.05 -17.54
CA ALA A 17 28.32 7.05 -17.46
C ALA A 17 28.82 5.78 -18.17
N PRO A 18 28.57 4.58 -17.61
CA PRO A 18 28.97 3.36 -18.26
C PRO A 18 28.14 3.17 -19.53
N VAL A 19 28.82 3.17 -20.68
CA VAL A 19 28.29 2.67 -21.95
C VAL A 19 28.29 1.17 -21.83
N PHE A 20 27.12 0.56 -21.63
CA PHE A 20 26.97 -0.89 -21.69
C PHE A 20 26.91 -1.33 -23.15
N ALA A 21 27.82 -2.23 -23.52
CA ALA A 21 27.77 -2.97 -24.76
C ALA A 21 26.49 -3.82 -24.78
N ALA A 22 25.72 -3.72 -25.84
CA ALA A 22 24.52 -4.52 -26.06
C ALA A 22 24.90 -5.99 -26.26
N ASP A 23 24.50 -6.85 -25.33
CA ASP A 23 24.46 -8.29 -25.56
C ASP A 23 23.20 -8.61 -26.36
N THR A 24 23.40 -9.12 -27.58
CA THR A 24 22.34 -9.38 -28.57
C THR A 24 21.88 -10.83 -28.56
N SER A 25 21.55 -11.41 -27.39
CA SER A 25 20.89 -12.71 -27.33
C SER A 25 20.10 -12.91 -26.04
N GLY A 26 18.97 -12.25 -25.91
CA GLY A 26 17.96 -12.47 -24.90
C GLY A 26 16.69 -11.74 -25.34
N GLU A 27 15.56 -12.44 -25.42
CA GLU A 27 14.26 -11.84 -25.64
C GLU A 27 14.10 -10.63 -24.72
N ARG A 28 14.08 -9.43 -25.29
CA ARG A 28 13.64 -8.22 -24.59
C ARG A 28 12.18 -8.47 -24.20
N GLN A 29 11.93 -8.80 -22.94
CA GLN A 29 10.59 -8.64 -22.41
C GLN A 29 10.31 -7.13 -22.47
N GLU A 30 9.50 -6.72 -23.44
CA GLU A 30 8.95 -5.38 -23.49
C GLU A 30 8.22 -5.12 -22.18
N GLU A 31 8.73 -4.15 -21.41
CA GLU A 31 8.04 -3.69 -20.23
C GLU A 31 6.73 -3.07 -20.63
N SER A 32 5.68 -3.70 -20.20
CA SER A 32 4.34 -3.21 -20.45
C SER A 32 4.05 -2.05 -19.50
N VAL A 33 3.77 -0.90 -20.08
CA VAL A 33 3.06 0.19 -19.40
C VAL A 33 1.75 -0.36 -18.86
N THR A 34 1.36 0.05 -17.67
CA THR A 34 0.09 -0.37 -17.05
C THR A 34 -0.87 0.81 -16.92
N SER A 35 -2.15 0.51 -17.09
CA SER A 35 -3.27 1.35 -16.66
C SER A 35 -3.91 0.75 -15.41
N MET A 36 -4.73 1.52 -14.72
CA MET A 36 -5.50 1.09 -13.55
C MET A 36 -6.96 1.45 -13.74
N ASP A 37 -7.88 0.50 -13.53
CA ASP A 37 -9.30 0.79 -13.54
C ASP A 37 -9.81 1.24 -12.15
N GLU A 38 -11.08 1.61 -12.08
CA GLU A 38 -11.73 2.09 -10.85
C GLU A 38 -11.69 1.05 -9.73
N GLU A 39 -11.63 -0.23 -10.07
CA GLU A 39 -11.49 -1.35 -9.14
C GLU A 39 -10.04 -1.64 -8.74
N GLY A 40 -9.06 -0.82 -9.17
CA GLY A 40 -7.63 -1.01 -8.87
C GLY A 40 -7.01 -2.20 -9.58
N ASN A 41 -7.65 -2.73 -10.64
CA ASN A 41 -7.06 -3.77 -11.47
C ASN A 41 -6.10 -3.16 -12.48
N MET A 42 -4.94 -3.78 -12.65
CA MET A 42 -3.94 -3.33 -13.61
C MET A 42 -4.06 -4.07 -14.92
N LYS A 43 -4.05 -3.31 -16.02
CA LYS A 43 -4.07 -3.82 -17.39
C LYS A 43 -2.83 -3.35 -18.13
N LYS A 44 -2.28 -4.18 -19.00
CA LYS A 44 -1.19 -3.79 -19.89
C LYS A 44 -1.71 -2.90 -21.00
N VAL A 45 -0.99 -1.82 -21.29
CA VAL A 45 -1.26 -0.93 -22.42
C VAL A 45 -0.03 -0.81 -23.31
N GLU A 46 -0.24 -0.32 -24.54
CA GLU A 46 0.85 -0.12 -25.50
C GLU A 46 1.91 0.85 -24.97
N SER A 47 3.18 0.59 -25.24
CA SER A 47 4.31 1.39 -24.76
C SER A 47 4.78 2.49 -25.72
N GLY A 48 4.37 2.47 -26.98
CA GLY A 48 4.86 3.38 -28.04
C GLY A 48 4.55 4.87 -27.83
N PRO A 49 5.27 5.77 -28.56
CA PRO A 49 4.94 7.19 -28.58
C PRO A 49 3.58 7.40 -29.22
N LYS A 50 2.86 8.44 -28.74
CA LYS A 50 1.56 8.85 -29.26
C LYS A 50 1.64 10.33 -29.66
N LEU A 51 1.96 10.56 -30.93
CA LEU A 51 2.21 11.88 -31.47
C LEU A 51 0.97 12.45 -32.17
N ILE A 52 0.70 13.69 -31.90
CA ILE A 52 -0.36 14.46 -32.59
C ILE A 52 0.26 15.06 -33.87
N GLU A 53 -0.44 14.91 -34.98
CA GLU A 53 0.00 15.49 -36.28
C GLU A 53 -0.10 17.02 -36.25
N ASN A 54 0.90 17.67 -36.84
CA ASN A 54 0.98 19.15 -36.99
C ASN A 54 0.80 19.88 -35.64
N PRO A 55 1.66 19.62 -34.63
CA PRO A 55 1.56 20.26 -33.34
C PRO A 55 1.65 21.79 -33.49
N ALA A 56 0.89 22.51 -32.67
CA ALA A 56 0.79 23.97 -32.75
C ALA A 56 2.12 24.70 -32.49
N GLY A 57 2.98 24.10 -31.66
CA GLY A 57 4.25 24.74 -31.20
C GLY A 57 4.01 25.96 -30.32
N PRO A 58 5.09 26.61 -29.83
CA PRO A 58 4.97 27.71 -28.90
C PRO A 58 4.37 28.95 -29.60
N ASN A 59 3.45 29.63 -28.89
CA ASN A 59 2.85 30.93 -29.29
C ASN A 59 2.17 30.98 -30.67
N LYS A 60 1.81 29.85 -31.25
CA LYS A 60 1.07 29.78 -32.53
C LYS A 60 -0.45 29.71 -32.40
N SER A 61 -0.99 29.85 -31.18
CA SER A 61 -2.45 30.02 -31.02
C SER A 61 -2.86 31.38 -31.60
N ARG A 62 -3.29 31.40 -32.85
CA ARG A 62 -3.84 32.59 -33.50
C ARG A 62 -5.22 33.01 -32.92
N THR A 63 -5.80 32.18 -32.05
CA THR A 63 -7.19 32.30 -31.57
C THR A 63 -7.30 32.50 -30.07
N GLY A 64 -6.21 32.52 -29.31
CA GLY A 64 -6.28 32.53 -27.82
C GLY A 64 -6.72 31.19 -27.20
N GLU A 65 -6.86 30.15 -28.01
CA GLU A 65 -7.22 28.81 -27.54
C GLU A 65 -6.19 28.26 -26.54
N PRO A 66 -6.60 27.59 -25.44
CA PRO A 66 -5.69 26.93 -24.52
C PRO A 66 -4.85 25.86 -25.20
N GLN A 67 -3.64 25.66 -24.69
CA GLN A 67 -2.71 24.65 -25.19
C GLN A 67 -2.40 23.62 -24.11
N VAL A 68 -2.04 22.41 -24.57
CA VAL A 68 -1.72 21.23 -23.76
C VAL A 68 -0.33 20.74 -24.14
N VAL A 69 0.45 20.26 -23.19
CA VAL A 69 1.73 19.60 -23.41
C VAL A 69 1.52 18.09 -23.48
N ASN A 70 1.95 17.46 -24.57
CA ASN A 70 1.97 16.01 -24.72
C ASN A 70 3.35 15.48 -24.34
N PHE A 71 3.46 14.73 -23.25
CA PHE A 71 4.67 14.07 -22.76
C PHE A 71 4.91 12.69 -23.39
N ARG A 72 3.90 12.11 -24.07
CA ARG A 72 4.03 10.76 -24.67
C ARG A 72 4.71 10.79 -26.02
N THR A 73 5.93 11.29 -26.06
CA THR A 73 6.78 11.42 -27.24
C THR A 73 7.81 10.29 -27.35
N LYS A 74 7.93 9.42 -26.37
CA LYS A 74 8.93 8.35 -26.27
C LYS A 74 8.29 6.99 -26.01
N ASN A 75 9.05 5.93 -26.29
CA ASN A 75 8.74 4.58 -25.82
C ASN A 75 9.06 4.50 -24.34
N ASN A 76 8.10 4.17 -23.50
CA ASN A 76 8.21 3.90 -22.05
C ASN A 76 9.55 4.39 -21.44
N ALA A 77 9.83 5.67 -21.57
CA ALA A 77 11.06 6.30 -21.12
C ALA A 77 10.78 7.62 -20.43
N VAL A 78 11.62 7.96 -19.47
CA VAL A 78 11.47 9.20 -18.71
C VAL A 78 11.78 10.45 -19.55
N THR A 79 11.06 11.51 -19.25
CA THR A 79 11.34 12.87 -19.70
C THR A 79 11.75 13.69 -18.49
N GLU A 80 12.95 14.26 -18.55
CA GLU A 80 13.51 15.11 -17.50
C GLU A 80 13.02 16.55 -17.64
N PHE A 81 12.82 17.20 -16.51
CA PHE A 81 12.49 18.62 -16.43
C PHE A 81 13.22 19.30 -15.26
N ILE A 82 13.18 20.61 -15.21
CA ILE A 82 13.65 21.37 -14.04
C ILE A 82 12.43 21.90 -13.32
N GLU A 83 12.27 21.53 -12.05
CA GLU A 83 11.23 22.04 -11.19
C GLU A 83 11.44 23.53 -10.93
N GLN A 84 10.37 24.33 -11.05
CA GLN A 84 10.47 25.78 -11.01
C GLN A 84 10.91 26.30 -9.63
N GLU A 85 10.36 25.73 -8.57
CA GLU A 85 10.52 26.20 -7.20
C GLU A 85 11.89 25.96 -6.62
N THR A 86 12.36 24.72 -6.76
CA THR A 86 13.61 24.26 -6.15
C THR A 86 14.77 24.34 -7.11
N ALA A 87 14.52 24.55 -8.41
CA ALA A 87 15.47 24.44 -9.51
C ALA A 87 16.16 23.06 -9.58
N LYS A 88 15.56 22.03 -8.97
CA LYS A 88 16.10 20.67 -8.97
C LYS A 88 15.60 19.89 -10.20
N PRO A 89 16.36 18.88 -10.65
CA PRO A 89 15.88 17.97 -11.67
C PRO A 89 14.73 17.10 -11.15
N GLY A 90 13.66 17.07 -11.94
CA GLY A 90 12.53 16.17 -11.82
C GLY A 90 12.43 15.30 -13.08
N TYR A 91 11.57 14.31 -13.04
CA TYR A 91 11.32 13.42 -14.17
C TYR A 91 9.88 12.89 -14.14
N THR A 92 9.36 12.55 -15.31
CA THR A 92 8.07 11.90 -15.51
C THR A 92 8.14 10.96 -16.71
N ASN A 93 7.18 10.03 -16.81
CA ASN A 93 7.05 9.15 -17.96
C ASN A 93 5.65 9.35 -18.58
N GLY A 94 5.62 9.92 -19.77
CA GLY A 94 4.37 10.22 -20.48
C GLY A 94 3.53 9.00 -20.86
N ALA A 95 4.07 7.79 -20.71
CA ALA A 95 3.31 6.57 -20.92
C ALA A 95 2.28 6.31 -19.80
N TYR A 96 2.47 6.89 -18.61
CA TYR A 96 1.52 6.78 -17.48
C TYR A 96 0.59 7.98 -17.32
N GLY A 97 0.94 9.14 -17.91
CA GLY A 97 0.14 10.34 -17.93
C GLY A 97 0.68 11.25 -19.03
N ALA A 98 -0.07 11.34 -20.15
CA ALA A 98 0.43 11.94 -21.37
C ALA A 98 0.32 13.47 -21.37
N ASP A 99 -0.67 14.04 -20.74
CA ASP A 99 -1.03 15.43 -20.83
C ASP A 99 -0.61 16.26 -19.62
N ALA A 100 -0.27 17.52 -19.88
CA ALA A 100 0.02 18.52 -18.86
C ALA A 100 -0.42 19.90 -19.33
N VAL A 101 -0.71 20.80 -18.39
CA VAL A 101 -1.08 22.20 -18.73
C VAL A 101 0.10 22.94 -19.30
N TYR A 102 -0.08 23.62 -20.44
CA TYR A 102 0.89 24.56 -20.97
C TYR A 102 0.76 25.93 -20.31
N LEU A 103 1.82 26.37 -19.64
CA LEU A 103 1.83 27.65 -18.90
C LEU A 103 2.66 28.75 -19.59
N GLY A 104 3.56 28.41 -20.53
CA GLY A 104 4.40 29.39 -21.21
C GLY A 104 5.63 28.79 -21.87
N TYR A 105 6.43 29.68 -22.50
CA TYR A 105 7.67 29.31 -23.20
C TYR A 105 8.77 30.33 -22.94
N ALA A 106 9.96 29.87 -22.62
CA ALA A 106 11.15 30.69 -22.50
C ALA A 106 12.41 29.85 -22.75
N ASN A 107 13.39 30.43 -23.43
CA ASN A 107 14.76 29.87 -23.59
C ASN A 107 14.78 28.40 -24.10
N GLY A 108 13.94 28.07 -25.10
CA GLY A 108 13.85 26.72 -25.67
C GLY A 108 13.20 25.68 -24.75
N LYS A 109 12.43 26.11 -23.76
CA LYS A 109 11.70 25.25 -22.81
C LYS A 109 10.25 25.67 -22.68
N TYR A 110 9.39 24.68 -22.47
CA TYR A 110 7.99 24.89 -22.12
C TYR A 110 7.81 24.85 -20.61
N LYS A 111 7.09 25.84 -20.06
CA LYS A 111 6.58 25.81 -18.69
C LYS A 111 5.31 25.00 -18.67
N PHE A 112 5.18 24.07 -17.75
CA PHE A 112 4.00 23.19 -17.63
C PHE A 112 3.64 22.96 -16.17
N MET A 113 2.39 22.44 -15.94
CA MET A 113 2.00 21.83 -14.67
C MET A 113 1.51 20.40 -14.93
N LEU A 114 1.97 19.47 -14.11
CA LEU A 114 1.61 18.05 -14.14
C LEU A 114 1.64 17.48 -12.74
N SER A 115 0.54 16.88 -12.26
CA SER A 115 0.47 16.25 -10.93
C SER A 115 1.11 17.12 -9.85
N GLY A 116 0.64 18.38 -9.74
CA GLY A 116 1.04 19.38 -8.76
C GLY A 116 2.35 20.09 -9.04
N VAL A 117 3.28 19.53 -9.83
CA VAL A 117 4.58 20.14 -10.08
C VAL A 117 4.51 21.15 -11.22
N VAL A 118 5.07 22.34 -11.01
CA VAL A 118 5.38 23.30 -12.07
C VAL A 118 6.82 23.11 -12.51
N GLY A 119 7.05 22.89 -13.80
CA GLY A 119 8.38 22.59 -14.33
C GLY A 119 8.66 23.21 -15.70
N TRP A 120 9.93 23.15 -16.09
CA TRP A 120 10.45 23.57 -17.39
C TRP A 120 11.04 22.37 -18.13
N VAL A 121 10.43 21.96 -19.22
CA VAL A 121 10.86 20.86 -20.10
C VAL A 121 11.43 21.38 -21.41
N LYS A 122 12.45 20.74 -21.96
CA LYS A 122 13.01 21.11 -23.29
C LYS A 122 11.94 20.90 -24.37
N GLU A 123 11.88 21.82 -25.33
CA GLU A 123 10.92 21.73 -26.45
C GLU A 123 11.12 20.46 -27.30
N SER A 124 12.33 19.93 -27.39
CA SER A 124 12.64 18.69 -28.11
C SER A 124 12.12 17.41 -27.47
N GLU A 125 11.67 17.49 -26.22
CA GLU A 125 11.26 16.32 -25.43
C GLU A 125 9.76 16.08 -25.44
N VAL A 126 8.95 17.08 -25.82
CA VAL A 126 7.49 17.06 -25.75
C VAL A 126 6.89 17.74 -26.97
N GLN A 127 5.56 17.57 -27.15
CA GLN A 127 4.79 18.38 -28.11
C GLN A 127 3.90 19.38 -27.36
N VAL A 128 3.70 20.58 -27.91
CA VAL A 128 2.65 21.50 -27.48
C VAL A 128 1.61 21.58 -28.59
N VAL A 129 0.36 21.30 -28.23
CA VAL A 129 -0.78 21.22 -29.14
C VAL A 129 -1.90 22.14 -28.66
N ASN A 130 -2.79 22.58 -29.55
CA ASN A 130 -4.02 23.26 -29.16
C ASN A 130 -4.94 22.24 -28.48
N LEU A 131 -5.75 22.68 -27.52
CA LEU A 131 -6.69 21.81 -26.81
C LEU A 131 -7.63 21.06 -27.77
N SER A 132 -8.11 21.72 -28.86
CA SER A 132 -8.94 21.10 -29.90
C SER A 132 -8.26 19.97 -30.69
N GLN A 133 -6.93 19.89 -30.69
CA GLN A 133 -6.18 18.81 -31.34
C GLN A 133 -6.10 17.54 -30.47
N ALA A 134 -6.20 17.69 -29.17
CA ALA A 134 -6.26 16.56 -28.25
C ALA A 134 -7.65 15.90 -28.32
N LYS A 135 -7.70 14.58 -28.45
CA LYS A 135 -8.97 13.83 -28.43
C LYS A 135 -9.51 13.60 -27.02
N ALA A 136 -8.61 13.62 -26.02
CA ALA A 136 -8.94 13.62 -24.60
C ALA A 136 -7.82 14.33 -23.82
N VAL A 137 -8.16 14.87 -22.66
CA VAL A 137 -7.25 15.37 -21.61
C VAL A 137 -7.70 14.85 -20.27
N SER A 138 -6.77 14.73 -19.31
CA SER A 138 -7.09 14.23 -17.96
C SER A 138 -8.12 15.11 -17.28
N CYS A 139 -9.10 14.50 -16.59
CA CYS A 139 -10.21 15.20 -15.96
C CYS A 139 -10.79 14.43 -14.78
N TYR A 140 -11.65 15.07 -14.04
CA TYR A 140 -12.40 14.50 -12.93
C TYR A 140 -13.89 14.51 -13.20
N GLU A 141 -14.58 13.48 -12.72
CA GLU A 141 -16.03 13.35 -12.78
C GLU A 141 -16.58 12.78 -11.48
N VAL A 142 -17.83 13.12 -11.15
CA VAL A 142 -18.54 12.47 -10.04
C VAL A 142 -19.45 11.41 -10.62
N ASN A 143 -19.20 10.17 -10.25
CA ASN A 143 -20.03 9.03 -10.63
C ASN A 143 -20.39 8.21 -9.38
N ASP A 144 -21.69 7.94 -9.20
CA ASP A 144 -22.24 7.22 -8.05
C ASP A 144 -21.69 7.73 -6.70
N GLY A 145 -21.66 9.06 -6.55
CA GLY A 145 -21.16 9.74 -5.34
C GLY A 145 -19.64 9.64 -5.10
N LYS A 146 -18.88 9.07 -6.03
CA LYS A 146 -17.42 8.92 -5.96
C LYS A 146 -16.74 9.88 -6.92
N LEU A 147 -15.59 10.39 -6.51
CA LEU A 147 -14.74 11.23 -7.35
C LEU A 147 -13.80 10.34 -8.18
N LEU A 148 -14.03 10.31 -9.48
CA LEU A 148 -13.19 9.60 -10.43
C LEU A 148 -12.18 10.56 -11.07
N HIS A 149 -10.91 10.15 -11.13
CA HIS A 149 -9.87 10.83 -11.90
C HIS A 149 -9.53 10.01 -13.15
N HIS A 150 -9.90 10.53 -14.31
CA HIS A 150 -9.63 9.96 -15.61
C HIS A 150 -8.29 10.48 -16.14
N ILE A 151 -7.33 9.60 -16.33
CA ILE A 151 -5.97 9.93 -16.76
C ILE A 151 -5.77 9.50 -18.21
N VAL A 152 -5.36 10.45 -19.03
CA VAL A 152 -5.05 10.23 -20.46
C VAL A 152 -3.62 9.70 -20.59
N GLN A 153 -3.49 8.54 -21.23
CA GLN A 153 -2.21 7.97 -21.63
C GLN A 153 -1.96 8.10 -23.15
N ASP A 154 -3.00 8.47 -23.92
CA ASP A 154 -2.97 8.68 -25.37
C ASP A 154 -3.89 9.84 -25.78
N MET A 155 -3.33 10.98 -26.09
CA MET A 155 -4.09 12.17 -26.53
C MET A 155 -4.55 12.06 -27.99
N THR A 156 -4.18 11.03 -28.75
CA THR A 156 -4.54 10.85 -30.17
C THR A 156 -5.85 10.09 -30.35
N THR A 157 -6.36 9.48 -29.27
CA THR A 157 -7.61 8.70 -29.24
C THR A 157 -8.57 9.25 -28.19
N PRO A 158 -9.88 9.11 -28.37
CA PRO A 158 -10.83 9.45 -27.31
C PRO A 158 -10.81 8.43 -26.18
N GLY A 159 -11.16 8.88 -24.97
CA GLY A 159 -11.28 8.03 -23.77
C GLY A 159 -10.03 7.97 -22.89
N TYR A 160 -10.13 7.19 -21.84
CA TYR A 160 -9.15 7.13 -20.76
C TYR A 160 -8.69 5.68 -20.54
N ALA A 161 -7.38 5.47 -20.44
CA ALA A 161 -6.86 4.15 -20.14
C ALA A 161 -6.83 3.87 -18.63
N THR A 162 -6.73 4.92 -17.82
CA THR A 162 -6.71 4.85 -16.35
C THR A 162 -7.86 5.69 -15.79
N SER A 163 -8.63 5.12 -14.85
CA SER A 163 -9.64 5.81 -14.05
C SER A 163 -9.43 5.43 -12.59
N LEU A 164 -9.17 6.42 -11.75
CA LEU A 164 -8.91 6.21 -10.32
C LEU A 164 -10.13 6.64 -9.50
N ASN A 165 -10.56 5.78 -8.59
CA ASN A 165 -11.62 6.10 -7.64
C ASN A 165 -11.00 6.69 -6.37
N ASN A 166 -11.17 8.00 -6.18
CA ASN A 166 -10.61 8.74 -5.05
C ASN A 166 -11.51 8.75 -3.80
N GLY A 167 -12.52 7.87 -3.76
CA GLY A 167 -13.47 7.79 -2.66
C GLY A 167 -14.63 8.77 -2.81
N PRO A 168 -15.32 9.14 -1.73
CA PRO A 168 -16.48 10.03 -1.76
C PRO A 168 -16.16 11.37 -2.40
N ALA A 169 -17.04 11.82 -3.32
CA ALA A 169 -16.89 13.12 -3.96
C ALA A 169 -17.21 14.24 -2.98
N PRO A 170 -16.43 15.35 -2.95
CA PRO A 170 -16.80 16.54 -2.21
C PRO A 170 -18.14 17.11 -2.66
N SER A 171 -18.90 17.71 -1.73
CA SER A 171 -20.25 18.21 -1.98
C SER A 171 -20.33 19.37 -2.98
N TYR A 172 -19.23 20.06 -3.24
CA TYR A 172 -19.15 21.15 -4.24
C TYR A 172 -18.93 20.65 -5.68
N LEU A 173 -18.75 19.34 -5.89
CA LEU A 173 -18.68 18.72 -7.22
C LEU A 173 -20.00 18.04 -7.56
N GLU A 174 -20.51 18.32 -8.75
CA GLU A 174 -21.82 17.86 -9.22
C GLU A 174 -21.68 16.67 -10.18
N PRO A 175 -22.54 15.65 -10.08
CA PRO A 175 -22.56 14.53 -11.03
C PRO A 175 -22.85 15.02 -12.48
N GLY A 176 -22.20 14.37 -13.44
CA GLY A 176 -22.39 14.66 -14.87
C GLY A 176 -21.66 15.91 -15.37
N ILE A 177 -20.81 16.52 -14.53
CA ILE A 177 -19.95 17.65 -14.90
C ILE A 177 -18.51 17.16 -14.97
N THR A 178 -17.83 17.48 -16.06
CA THR A 178 -16.39 17.28 -16.21
C THR A 178 -15.63 18.44 -15.56
N TYR A 179 -14.67 18.11 -14.71
CA TYR A 179 -13.80 19.08 -14.04
C TYR A 179 -12.35 18.86 -14.45
N TYR A 180 -11.58 19.95 -14.52
CA TYR A 180 -10.15 19.95 -14.81
C TYR A 180 -9.36 20.34 -13.57
N SER A 181 -8.31 19.58 -13.25
CA SER A 181 -7.35 19.88 -12.20
C SER A 181 -6.02 19.18 -12.48
N TYR A 182 -4.91 19.90 -12.47
CA TYR A 182 -3.57 19.31 -12.61
C TYR A 182 -2.71 19.49 -11.35
N ASP A 183 -3.25 20.18 -10.32
CA ASP A 183 -2.69 20.16 -8.97
C ASP A 183 -3.37 19.13 -8.06
N GLY A 184 -4.56 18.65 -8.45
CA GLY A 184 -5.36 17.69 -7.71
C GLY A 184 -6.11 18.29 -6.52
N HIS A 185 -6.09 19.63 -6.36
CA HIS A 185 -6.66 20.33 -5.21
C HIS A 185 -7.79 21.29 -5.57
N TYR A 186 -7.71 21.92 -6.74
CA TYR A 186 -8.67 22.93 -7.19
C TYR A 186 -9.28 22.52 -8.52
N PHE A 187 -10.60 22.49 -8.61
CA PHE A 187 -11.35 22.00 -9.75
C PHE A 187 -11.97 23.13 -10.56
N TYR A 188 -11.94 23.00 -11.87
CA TYR A 188 -12.45 24.00 -12.82
C TYR A 188 -13.37 23.35 -13.83
N ARG A 189 -14.50 24.03 -14.15
CA ARG A 189 -15.41 23.59 -15.22
C ARG A 189 -14.93 23.98 -16.62
N ASP A 190 -14.03 24.96 -16.71
CA ASP A 190 -13.43 25.42 -17.97
C ASP A 190 -11.92 25.33 -17.93
N TYR A 191 -11.36 24.68 -18.97
CA TYR A 191 -9.92 24.45 -19.08
C TYR A 191 -9.14 25.78 -19.24
N GLY A 192 -9.69 26.75 -20.00
CA GLY A 192 -9.04 28.05 -20.22
C GLY A 192 -9.01 28.93 -18.97
N VAL A 193 -10.07 28.87 -18.15
CA VAL A 193 -10.11 29.51 -16.82
C VAL A 193 -9.07 28.93 -15.91
N MET A 194 -8.95 27.60 -15.86
CA MET A 194 -7.90 26.93 -15.11
C MET A 194 -6.49 27.38 -15.53
N VAL A 195 -6.22 27.40 -16.84
CA VAL A 195 -4.90 27.84 -17.37
C VAL A 195 -4.64 29.30 -17.00
N SER A 196 -5.66 30.17 -17.01
CA SER A 196 -5.51 31.59 -16.62
C SER A 196 -5.10 31.73 -15.17
N ASP A 197 -5.74 31.01 -14.26
CA ASP A 197 -5.43 31.00 -12.83
C ASP A 197 -4.02 30.44 -12.56
N TYR A 198 -3.71 29.30 -13.16
CA TYR A 198 -2.38 28.67 -12.98
C TYR A 198 -1.22 29.53 -13.46
N ARG A 199 -1.42 30.33 -14.53
CA ARG A 199 -0.38 31.28 -15.02
C ARG A 199 -0.09 32.42 -14.05
N LYS A 200 -1.07 32.74 -13.18
CA LYS A 200 -0.95 33.79 -12.16
C LYS A 200 -0.61 33.26 -10.77
N ASP A 201 -0.46 31.94 -10.65
CA ASP A 201 -0.36 31.22 -9.38
C ASP A 201 -1.57 31.47 -8.45
N GLU A 202 -2.78 31.62 -9.06
CA GLU A 202 -4.06 31.84 -8.39
C GLU A 202 -4.97 30.62 -8.52
N ARG A 203 -6.00 30.55 -7.65
CA ARG A 203 -7.03 29.49 -7.64
C ARG A 203 -8.45 30.06 -7.45
N GLY A 204 -8.61 31.37 -7.52
CA GLY A 204 -9.83 32.05 -7.16
C GLY A 204 -11.04 31.78 -8.08
N GLN A 205 -10.81 31.28 -9.29
CA GLN A 205 -11.88 30.93 -10.24
C GLN A 205 -12.21 29.43 -10.24
N SER A 206 -11.60 28.62 -9.37
CA SER A 206 -12.00 27.23 -9.16
C SER A 206 -13.40 27.15 -8.56
N VAL A 207 -14.03 25.97 -8.60
CA VAL A 207 -15.32 25.75 -7.93
C VAL A 207 -15.17 25.62 -6.40
N ASN A 208 -13.95 25.50 -5.90
CA ASN A 208 -13.62 25.28 -4.50
C ASN A 208 -12.44 26.15 -4.00
N PRO A 209 -12.47 27.50 -4.20
CA PRO A 209 -11.31 28.36 -3.92
C PRO A 209 -10.93 28.40 -2.45
N GLU A 210 -11.91 28.23 -1.55
CA GLU A 210 -11.69 28.26 -0.09
C GLU A 210 -11.53 26.86 0.52
N GLU A 211 -11.87 25.80 -0.24
CA GLU A 211 -11.90 24.42 0.24
C GLU A 211 -11.10 23.49 -0.69
N PRO A 212 -9.77 23.53 -0.67
CA PRO A 212 -8.95 22.66 -1.52
C PRO A 212 -9.15 21.18 -1.16
N TYR A 213 -9.30 20.34 -2.19
CA TYR A 213 -9.44 18.91 -2.04
C TYR A 213 -8.09 18.26 -1.69
N TYR A 214 -8.11 17.35 -0.75
CA TYR A 214 -7.00 16.45 -0.46
C TYR A 214 -7.49 15.01 -0.36
N ASN A 215 -7.03 14.14 -1.26
CA ASN A 215 -7.27 12.71 -1.14
C ASN A 215 -6.61 12.20 0.15
N TYR A 216 -7.43 11.75 1.11
CA TYR A 216 -6.96 11.44 2.46
C TYR A 216 -5.77 10.46 2.49
N PHE A 217 -5.86 9.31 1.80
CA PHE A 217 -4.78 8.33 1.81
C PHE A 217 -3.55 8.73 0.99
N GLN A 218 -3.71 9.57 -0.04
CA GLN A 218 -2.57 10.10 -0.79
C GLN A 218 -1.71 11.05 0.07
N TYR A 219 -2.35 11.74 0.99
CA TYR A 219 -1.70 12.73 1.86
C TYR A 219 -1.58 12.29 3.32
N LEU A 220 -2.06 11.09 3.69
CA LEU A 220 -1.84 10.53 5.01
C LEU A 220 -0.35 10.24 5.22
N PRO A 221 0.30 10.80 6.26
CA PRO A 221 1.70 10.50 6.55
C PRO A 221 1.95 9.01 6.78
N MET A 222 3.04 8.50 6.20
CA MET A 222 3.53 7.13 6.43
C MET A 222 3.82 6.87 7.92
N ARG A 223 4.08 7.94 8.69
CA ARG A 223 4.22 7.93 10.16
C ARG A 223 2.86 8.00 10.86
N SER A 224 1.88 7.27 10.36
CA SER A 224 0.60 6.99 11.01
C SER A 224 0.48 5.49 11.30
N GLN A 225 -0.50 5.10 12.11
CA GLN A 225 -0.77 3.70 12.42
C GLN A 225 -2.11 3.29 11.82
N SER A 226 -2.11 2.21 11.06
CA SER A 226 -3.34 1.55 10.66
C SER A 226 -4.01 0.90 11.87
N SER A 227 -5.34 0.92 11.90
CA SER A 227 -6.17 0.29 12.93
C SER A 227 -6.40 -1.21 12.69
N TYR A 228 -5.98 -1.71 11.53
CA TYR A 228 -6.20 -3.10 11.15
C TYR A 228 -5.16 -4.02 11.76
N THR A 229 -5.62 -5.17 12.27
CA THR A 229 -4.77 -6.28 12.67
C THR A 229 -4.22 -7.02 11.46
N GLY A 230 -3.15 -7.78 11.67
CA GLY A 230 -2.60 -8.63 10.61
C GLY A 230 -3.58 -9.70 10.14
N GLU A 231 -4.41 -10.23 11.03
CA GLU A 231 -5.45 -11.21 10.73
C GLU A 231 -6.57 -10.64 9.84
N GLU A 232 -6.99 -9.39 10.06
CA GLU A 232 -7.99 -8.73 9.23
C GLU A 232 -7.47 -8.53 7.81
N ILE A 233 -6.22 -8.07 7.66
CA ILE A 233 -5.57 -7.92 6.36
C ILE A 233 -5.38 -9.30 5.68
N ASP A 234 -4.93 -10.32 6.40
CA ASP A 234 -4.78 -11.68 5.86
C ASP A 234 -6.11 -12.27 5.42
N THR A 235 -7.17 -12.07 6.21
CA THR A 235 -8.53 -12.52 5.87
C THR A 235 -9.00 -11.89 4.56
N LEU A 236 -8.83 -10.56 4.41
CA LEU A 236 -9.17 -9.87 3.17
C LEU A 236 -8.34 -10.40 2.00
N PHE A 237 -7.02 -10.50 2.15
CA PHE A 237 -6.13 -10.97 1.08
C PHE A 237 -6.41 -12.41 0.68
N ASN A 238 -6.69 -13.29 1.63
CA ASN A 238 -7.02 -14.68 1.35
C ASN A 238 -8.36 -14.85 0.64
N GLY A 239 -9.32 -13.94 0.89
CA GLY A 239 -10.62 -13.90 0.22
C GLY A 239 -10.56 -13.33 -1.20
N MET A 240 -9.77 -12.27 -1.43
CA MET A 240 -9.77 -11.54 -2.71
C MET A 240 -8.65 -11.92 -3.69
N LEU A 241 -7.50 -12.38 -3.18
CA LEU A 241 -6.33 -12.62 -4.02
C LEU A 241 -6.30 -14.04 -4.55
N LYS A 242 -5.80 -14.21 -5.78
CA LYS A 242 -5.60 -15.53 -6.37
C LYS A 242 -4.53 -16.32 -5.59
N LYS A 243 -4.59 -17.66 -5.66
CA LYS A 243 -3.71 -18.57 -4.93
C LYS A 243 -2.20 -18.31 -5.18
N ASP A 244 -1.84 -17.84 -6.35
CA ASP A 244 -0.45 -17.54 -6.74
C ASP A 244 0.06 -16.16 -6.30
N SER A 245 -0.75 -15.35 -5.63
CA SER A 245 -0.33 -14.03 -5.15
C SER A 245 0.70 -14.16 -4.01
N LYS A 246 1.81 -13.46 -4.16
CA LYS A 246 2.84 -13.33 -3.11
C LYS A 246 2.45 -12.40 -1.95
N MET A 247 1.28 -11.76 -2.02
CA MET A 247 0.74 -10.92 -0.94
C MET A 247 -0.18 -11.69 0.02
N LYS A 248 -0.54 -12.94 -0.26
CA LYS A 248 -1.29 -13.76 0.69
C LYS A 248 -0.48 -13.99 1.96
N ASP A 249 -1.15 -14.01 3.10
CA ASP A 249 -0.56 -14.26 4.43
C ASP A 249 0.56 -13.28 4.81
N THR A 250 0.48 -12.03 4.32
CA THR A 250 1.47 -10.99 4.62
C THR A 250 0.96 -9.90 5.56
N GLY A 251 -0.30 -9.93 5.96
CA GLY A 251 -0.91 -8.92 6.83
C GLY A 251 -0.19 -8.77 8.16
N LYS A 252 0.09 -9.88 8.83
CA LYS A 252 0.86 -9.90 10.09
C LYS A 252 2.27 -9.33 9.92
N ILE A 253 2.88 -9.54 8.75
CA ILE A 253 4.22 -9.02 8.46
C ILE A 253 4.18 -7.51 8.28
N PHE A 254 3.17 -6.98 7.57
CA PHE A 254 2.99 -5.53 7.42
C PHE A 254 2.77 -4.83 8.76
N VAL A 255 1.88 -5.37 9.62
CA VAL A 255 1.59 -4.80 10.94
C VAL A 255 2.82 -4.87 11.85
N SER A 256 3.53 -5.99 11.91
CA SER A 256 4.77 -6.11 12.70
C SER A 256 5.84 -5.08 12.27
N ASN A 257 5.94 -4.80 10.98
CA ASN A 257 6.87 -3.78 10.47
C ASN A 257 6.39 -2.35 10.75
N GLN A 258 5.07 -2.10 10.80
CA GLN A 258 4.52 -0.84 11.31
C GLN A 258 4.95 -0.61 12.76
N ASP A 259 4.77 -1.60 13.62
CA ASP A 259 5.08 -1.49 15.05
C ASP A 259 6.59 -1.31 15.29
N THR A 260 7.43 -1.92 14.45
CA THR A 260 8.88 -1.86 14.58
C THR A 260 9.47 -0.59 13.98
N TYR A 261 9.08 -0.25 12.77
CA TYR A 261 9.73 0.81 11.98
C TYR A 261 8.85 2.06 11.78
N GLY A 262 7.63 2.06 12.32
CA GLY A 262 6.70 3.18 12.28
C GLY A 262 6.25 3.55 10.86
N VAL A 263 6.06 2.57 9.99
CA VAL A 263 5.59 2.78 8.62
C VAL A 263 4.21 2.15 8.49
N ASN A 264 3.20 2.96 8.20
CA ASN A 264 1.79 2.54 8.18
C ASN A 264 1.57 1.26 7.37
N ALA A 265 0.99 0.24 8.01
CA ALA A 265 0.79 -1.08 7.41
C ALA A 265 -0.11 -1.03 6.18
N LEU A 266 -1.22 -0.31 6.24
CA LEU A 266 -2.19 -0.23 5.13
C LEU A 266 -1.61 0.56 3.94
N LEU A 267 -0.87 1.65 4.17
CA LEU A 267 -0.16 2.37 3.11
C LEU A 267 0.92 1.49 2.44
N MET A 268 1.66 0.70 3.25
CA MET A 268 2.62 -0.26 2.69
C MET A 268 1.94 -1.32 1.82
N THR A 269 0.75 -1.82 2.20
CA THR A 269 0.01 -2.79 1.38
C THR A 269 -0.43 -2.19 0.05
N GLY A 270 -0.88 -0.94 0.05
CA GLY A 270 -1.25 -0.23 -1.18
C GLY A 270 -0.07 -0.06 -2.15
N ILE A 271 1.09 0.33 -1.61
CA ILE A 271 2.33 0.41 -2.42
C ILE A 271 2.70 -0.98 -2.96
N ALA A 272 2.72 -2.02 -2.12
CA ALA A 272 3.07 -3.38 -2.53
C ALA A 272 2.14 -3.90 -3.63
N ALA A 273 0.82 -3.66 -3.51
CA ALA A 273 -0.17 -4.05 -4.50
C ALA A 273 0.05 -3.33 -5.83
N ASN A 274 0.28 -2.00 -5.79
CA ASN A 274 0.57 -1.18 -6.98
C ASN A 274 1.84 -1.65 -7.70
N GLU A 275 2.95 -1.85 -6.99
CA GLU A 275 4.25 -2.21 -7.56
C GLU A 275 4.31 -3.65 -8.08
N SER A 276 3.63 -4.56 -7.41
CA SER A 276 3.73 -6.00 -7.73
C SER A 276 2.55 -6.53 -8.54
N ASN A 277 1.59 -5.68 -8.93
CA ASN A 277 0.31 -6.13 -9.48
C ASN A 277 -0.31 -7.20 -8.56
N TRP A 278 -0.55 -6.81 -7.31
CA TRP A 278 -1.10 -7.70 -6.30
C TRP A 278 -0.25 -8.98 -6.09
N GLY A 279 1.06 -8.85 -6.07
CA GLY A 279 1.99 -9.97 -5.87
C GLY A 279 2.15 -10.91 -7.05
N LYS A 280 1.69 -10.53 -8.26
CA LYS A 280 1.70 -11.40 -9.47
C LYS A 280 2.75 -10.99 -10.50
N SER A 281 3.42 -9.86 -10.34
CA SER A 281 4.47 -9.44 -11.28
C SER A 281 5.60 -10.47 -11.35
N SER A 282 6.27 -10.57 -12.51
CA SER A 282 7.43 -11.47 -12.68
C SER A 282 8.52 -11.25 -11.63
N ILE A 283 8.72 -9.98 -11.21
CA ILE A 283 9.69 -9.61 -10.19
C ILE A 283 9.25 -10.14 -8.82
N SER A 284 7.99 -9.95 -8.43
CA SER A 284 7.49 -10.47 -7.16
C SER A 284 7.55 -11.99 -7.10
N GLN A 285 7.20 -12.68 -8.19
CA GLN A 285 7.19 -14.14 -8.26
C GLN A 285 8.59 -14.75 -8.20
N LYS A 286 9.54 -14.20 -8.97
CA LYS A 286 10.88 -14.78 -9.12
C LYS A 286 11.87 -14.29 -8.06
N LYS A 287 11.66 -13.06 -7.51
CA LYS A 287 12.62 -12.39 -6.63
C LYS A 287 12.08 -12.07 -5.24
N ASN A 288 10.84 -12.42 -4.91
CA ASN A 288 10.12 -12.05 -3.68
C ASN A 288 10.14 -10.52 -3.42
N ASN A 289 10.19 -9.70 -4.48
CA ASN A 289 10.30 -8.25 -4.41
C ASN A 289 8.95 -7.63 -4.72
N LEU A 290 8.20 -7.24 -3.68
CA LEU A 290 6.86 -6.67 -3.79
C LEU A 290 6.85 -5.18 -4.13
N PHE A 291 7.97 -4.48 -3.98
CA PHE A 291 8.05 -3.03 -4.12
C PHE A 291 8.87 -2.56 -5.32
N GLY A 292 9.22 -3.44 -6.23
CA GLY A 292 10.05 -3.10 -7.38
C GLY A 292 11.43 -2.51 -7.02
N LEU A 293 11.96 -2.82 -5.82
CA LEU A 293 13.17 -2.20 -5.30
C LEU A 293 14.37 -2.45 -6.20
N ASN A 294 15.05 -1.35 -6.62
CA ASN A 294 16.12 -1.33 -7.61
C ASN A 294 15.73 -1.84 -9.01
N ALA A 295 14.45 -1.98 -9.31
CA ALA A 295 14.01 -2.11 -10.69
C ALA A 295 14.24 -0.77 -11.42
N THR A 296 14.80 -0.81 -12.63
CA THR A 296 15.01 0.38 -13.45
C THR A 296 14.17 0.26 -14.71
N ASP A 297 13.66 1.39 -15.25
CA ASP A 297 12.82 1.40 -16.45
C ASP A 297 13.52 0.74 -17.66
N ALA A 298 14.86 0.75 -17.69
CA ALA A 298 15.64 0.16 -18.78
C ALA A 298 15.87 -1.36 -18.65
N SER A 299 15.83 -1.92 -17.43
CA SER A 299 16.13 -3.34 -17.19
C SER A 299 15.59 -3.83 -15.82
N PRO A 300 14.29 -3.80 -15.56
CA PRO A 300 13.74 -4.03 -14.23
C PRO A 300 13.95 -5.45 -13.74
N GLY A 301 13.84 -6.42 -14.63
CA GLY A 301 14.05 -7.83 -14.29
C GLY A 301 15.48 -8.17 -13.90
N ILE A 302 16.49 -7.44 -14.38
CA ILE A 302 17.92 -7.70 -14.14
C ILE A 302 18.34 -7.05 -12.82
N ASN A 303 18.03 -5.75 -12.63
CA ASN A 303 18.56 -4.93 -11.55
C ASN A 303 17.75 -5.02 -10.25
N ALA A 304 16.48 -5.47 -10.30
CA ALA A 304 15.65 -5.60 -9.12
C ALA A 304 16.29 -6.49 -8.03
N ASN A 305 16.22 -6.04 -6.78
CA ASN A 305 16.68 -6.80 -5.63
C ASN A 305 16.00 -8.18 -5.56
N GLN A 306 16.78 -9.17 -5.20
CA GLN A 306 16.28 -10.50 -4.85
C GLN A 306 16.30 -10.68 -3.34
N TYR A 307 15.19 -11.18 -2.78
CA TYR A 307 15.04 -11.45 -1.36
C TYR A 307 14.86 -12.94 -1.09
N SER A 308 15.30 -13.39 0.10
CA SER A 308 15.13 -14.78 0.55
C SER A 308 13.65 -15.11 0.77
N SER A 309 12.86 -14.13 1.19
CA SER A 309 11.42 -14.25 1.39
C SER A 309 10.71 -12.90 1.16
N VAL A 310 9.38 -12.95 1.04
CA VAL A 310 8.54 -11.74 1.02
C VAL A 310 8.65 -10.97 2.33
N ALA A 311 8.74 -11.66 3.47
CA ALA A 311 8.93 -11.03 4.78
C ALA A 311 10.19 -10.17 4.84
N THR A 312 11.33 -10.70 4.36
CA THR A 312 12.59 -9.94 4.29
C THR A 312 12.49 -8.73 3.35
N CYS A 313 11.69 -8.83 2.28
CA CYS A 313 11.44 -7.70 1.39
C CYS A 313 10.64 -6.59 2.07
N ILE A 314 9.57 -6.94 2.80
CA ILE A 314 8.73 -5.99 3.52
C ILE A 314 9.54 -5.29 4.63
N GLU A 315 10.36 -6.04 5.37
CA GLU A 315 11.25 -5.49 6.39
C GLU A 315 12.27 -4.51 5.79
N ASP A 316 12.96 -4.90 4.70
CA ASP A 316 13.92 -4.02 4.03
C ASP A 316 13.25 -2.74 3.50
N PHE A 317 12.02 -2.85 2.98
CA PHE A 317 11.24 -1.71 2.56
C PHE A 317 10.91 -0.78 3.73
N ALA A 318 10.32 -1.30 4.81
CA ALA A 318 9.93 -0.50 5.97
C ALA A 318 11.15 0.15 6.67
N ASN A 319 12.23 -0.60 6.84
CA ASN A 319 13.44 -0.15 7.52
C ASN A 319 14.32 0.74 6.62
N ARG A 320 14.98 0.12 5.63
CA ARG A 320 16.06 0.77 4.88
C ARG A 320 15.55 1.78 3.87
N TRP A 321 14.43 1.45 3.18
CA TRP A 321 13.89 2.33 2.14
C TRP A 321 13.04 3.44 2.74
N MET A 322 12.10 3.12 3.64
CA MET A 322 11.20 4.11 4.24
C MET A 322 11.85 4.78 5.45
N SER A 323 11.96 4.12 6.59
CA SER A 323 12.35 4.75 7.86
C SER A 323 13.71 5.43 7.82
N ARG A 324 14.72 4.81 7.19
CA ARG A 324 16.09 5.31 7.06
C ARG A 324 16.38 5.98 5.70
N GLY A 325 15.40 6.11 4.84
CA GLY A 325 15.50 6.66 3.50
C GLY A 325 14.49 7.77 3.25
N TYR A 326 13.37 7.44 2.63
CA TYR A 326 12.35 8.41 2.22
C TYR A 326 11.78 9.26 3.36
N LEU A 327 11.75 8.72 4.59
CA LEU A 327 11.27 9.42 5.79
C LEU A 327 12.40 10.06 6.62
N TYR A 328 13.65 9.97 6.18
CA TYR A 328 14.77 10.58 6.85
C TYR A 328 15.04 11.99 6.29
N PRO A 329 14.79 13.08 7.06
CA PRO A 329 14.81 14.47 6.56
C PRO A 329 16.14 14.95 5.95
N LYS A 330 17.23 14.21 6.14
CA LYS A 330 18.54 14.52 5.55
C LYS A 330 18.87 13.64 4.34
N ASP A 331 17.98 12.73 3.92
CA ASP A 331 18.15 11.94 2.70
C ASP A 331 17.74 12.77 1.47
N TYR A 332 18.45 12.59 0.34
CA TYR A 332 18.15 13.32 -0.90
C TYR A 332 16.77 12.99 -1.50
N ARG A 333 16.17 11.86 -1.09
CA ARG A 333 14.83 11.41 -1.53
C ARG A 333 13.70 12.05 -0.74
N TYR A 334 13.99 12.66 0.41
CA TYR A 334 12.99 13.22 1.28
C TYR A 334 12.35 14.47 0.67
N ASN A 335 11.02 14.41 0.45
CA ASN A 335 10.19 15.51 -0.02
C ASN A 335 8.85 15.55 0.76
N GLY A 336 8.80 14.98 1.96
CA GLY A 336 7.61 14.76 2.80
C GLY A 336 7.30 13.27 2.96
N GLY A 337 6.78 12.88 4.10
CA GLY A 337 6.59 11.50 4.52
C GLY A 337 5.21 10.92 4.16
N PHE A 338 4.65 11.18 2.98
CA PHE A 338 3.35 10.69 2.50
C PHE A 338 3.46 10.28 1.02
N LEU A 339 2.46 9.58 0.47
CA LEU A 339 2.50 9.10 -0.93
C LEU A 339 2.71 10.25 -1.92
N GLY A 340 1.88 11.29 -1.81
CA GLY A 340 2.04 12.55 -2.53
C GLY A 340 1.83 12.48 -4.04
N ASN A 341 2.49 13.43 -4.73
CA ASN A 341 2.41 13.65 -6.17
C ASN A 341 3.80 14.08 -6.71
N LYS A 342 3.88 14.68 -7.89
CA LYS A 342 5.18 15.12 -8.43
C LYS A 342 5.73 16.38 -7.76
N ALA A 343 4.94 17.11 -6.97
CA ALA A 343 5.40 18.30 -6.23
C ALA A 343 5.94 17.95 -4.84
N SER A 344 5.33 17.00 -4.13
CA SER A 344 5.68 16.65 -2.75
C SER A 344 5.38 15.18 -2.44
N GLY A 345 5.97 14.67 -1.36
CA GLY A 345 5.82 13.28 -0.93
C GLY A 345 6.82 12.32 -1.59
N LEU A 346 6.54 11.02 -1.45
CA LEU A 346 7.38 9.94 -1.96
C LEU A 346 7.47 9.97 -3.48
N ASN A 347 6.35 10.26 -4.19
CA ASN A 347 6.27 10.20 -5.65
C ASN A 347 7.25 11.13 -6.37
N VAL A 348 7.74 12.17 -5.72
CA VAL A 348 8.78 13.05 -6.31
C VAL A 348 9.99 12.25 -6.76
N LYS A 349 10.38 11.22 -6.00
CA LYS A 349 11.60 10.42 -6.23
C LYS A 349 11.38 8.91 -6.31
N TYR A 350 10.15 8.41 -6.05
CA TYR A 350 9.89 6.97 -6.03
C TYR A 350 9.60 6.42 -7.44
N ALA A 351 8.73 7.07 -8.18
CA ALA A 351 8.27 6.58 -9.47
C ALA A 351 8.35 7.64 -10.59
N SER A 352 8.50 7.20 -11.83
CA SER A 352 8.37 8.04 -13.04
C SER A 352 6.90 8.31 -13.40
N ASP A 353 5.97 7.45 -12.96
CA ASP A 353 4.53 7.63 -13.09
C ASP A 353 4.08 8.87 -12.28
N PRO A 354 3.51 9.91 -12.93
CA PRO A 354 3.11 11.14 -12.23
C PRO A 354 1.96 10.91 -11.23
N TYR A 355 1.17 9.87 -11.39
CA TYR A 355 0.00 9.54 -10.57
C TYR A 355 0.20 8.32 -9.67
N TRP A 356 1.46 7.89 -9.48
CA TRP A 356 1.80 6.72 -8.66
C TRP A 356 1.24 6.81 -7.23
N GLY A 357 1.37 7.98 -6.59
CA GLY A 357 0.87 8.18 -5.22
C GLY A 357 -0.65 8.07 -5.12
N GLU A 358 -1.37 8.60 -6.11
CA GLU A 358 -2.82 8.53 -6.21
C GLU A 358 -3.30 7.09 -6.51
N LYS A 359 -2.59 6.36 -7.39
CA LYS A 359 -2.86 4.92 -7.65
C LYS A 359 -2.72 4.07 -6.38
N ALA A 360 -1.65 4.27 -5.63
CA ALA A 360 -1.47 3.58 -4.35
C ALA A 360 -2.57 3.96 -3.34
N ALA A 361 -2.93 5.24 -3.26
CA ALA A 361 -4.02 5.73 -2.40
C ALA A 361 -5.40 5.16 -2.78
N ASN A 362 -5.69 5.02 -4.09
CA ASN A 362 -6.90 4.35 -4.57
C ASN A 362 -7.00 2.92 -4.03
N ILE A 363 -5.91 2.16 -4.10
CA ILE A 363 -5.88 0.80 -3.56
C ILE A 363 -6.11 0.82 -2.04
N VAL A 364 -5.42 1.71 -1.31
CA VAL A 364 -5.55 1.84 0.15
C VAL A 364 -6.99 2.18 0.56
N TRP A 365 -7.61 3.17 -0.10
CA TRP A 365 -9.00 3.52 0.16
C TRP A 365 -9.94 2.33 -0.03
N ARG A 366 -9.77 1.56 -1.08
CA ARG A 366 -10.59 0.38 -1.35
C ARG A 366 -10.42 -0.72 -0.31
N LEU A 367 -9.17 -0.97 0.13
CA LEU A 367 -8.92 -1.92 1.22
C LEU A 367 -9.59 -1.47 2.51
N ASP A 368 -9.44 -0.20 2.89
CA ASP A 368 -10.06 0.40 4.07
C ASP A 368 -11.60 0.34 3.99
N HIS A 369 -12.18 0.77 2.86
CA HIS A 369 -13.62 0.72 2.62
C HIS A 369 -14.17 -0.71 2.72
N THR A 370 -13.48 -1.70 2.15
CA THR A 370 -13.90 -3.10 2.21
C THR A 370 -13.82 -3.67 3.62
N MET A 371 -12.88 -3.19 4.44
CA MET A 371 -12.68 -3.64 5.83
C MET A 371 -13.41 -2.80 6.89
N GLY A 372 -14.27 -1.84 6.49
CA GLY A 372 -15.14 -1.09 7.40
C GLY A 372 -14.59 0.28 7.83
N GLU A 373 -13.74 0.91 7.00
CA GLU A 373 -13.31 2.32 7.09
C GLU A 373 -12.70 2.74 8.43
N LYS A 374 -11.88 1.88 9.03
CA LYS A 374 -11.26 2.14 10.33
C LYS A 374 -10.17 3.22 10.30
N ASP A 375 -9.57 3.45 9.14
CA ASP A 375 -8.46 4.38 8.96
C ASP A 375 -8.86 5.67 8.24
N THR A 376 -9.99 5.68 7.49
CA THR A 376 -10.54 6.90 6.87
C THR A 376 -10.89 7.92 7.95
N GLY A 377 -10.43 9.17 7.80
CA GLY A 377 -10.73 10.26 8.73
C GLY A 377 -10.13 10.12 10.14
N LYS A 378 -9.29 9.10 10.38
CA LYS A 378 -8.74 8.82 11.72
C LYS A 378 -7.83 9.91 12.27
N TYR A 379 -7.12 10.64 11.41
CA TYR A 379 -6.10 11.60 11.81
C TYR A 379 -6.41 13.02 11.35
N THR A 380 -6.06 13.99 12.21
CA THR A 380 -6.02 15.40 11.81
C THR A 380 -4.76 15.66 10.99
N LEU A 381 -4.95 16.15 9.76
CA LEU A 381 -3.89 16.48 8.83
C LEU A 381 -3.84 17.98 8.60
N ALA A 382 -2.64 18.54 8.51
CA ALA A 382 -2.42 19.91 8.13
C ALA A 382 -1.36 20.02 7.04
N VAL A 383 -1.48 21.04 6.21
CA VAL A 383 -0.59 21.30 5.09
C VAL A 383 0.15 22.61 5.24
N LYS A 384 1.41 22.60 4.89
CA LYS A 384 2.22 23.80 4.71
C LYS A 384 2.13 24.25 3.25
N GLU A 385 1.67 25.48 3.00
CA GLU A 385 1.53 26.07 1.66
C GLU A 385 0.72 25.25 0.67
N ILE A 386 -0.57 25.50 0.58
CA ILE A 386 -1.44 24.87 -0.41
C ILE A 386 -1.10 25.36 -1.81
N VAL A 387 -1.00 26.67 -2.01
CA VAL A 387 -0.52 27.30 -3.24
C VAL A 387 0.86 27.87 -2.98
N PRO A 388 1.88 27.47 -3.74
CA PRO A 388 3.24 27.93 -3.50
C PRO A 388 3.36 29.42 -3.82
N LYS A 389 3.61 30.23 -2.79
CA LYS A 389 3.88 31.66 -2.93
C LYS A 389 5.28 32.01 -2.47
N ASP A 390 5.65 31.55 -1.30
CA ASP A 390 6.88 31.96 -0.61
C ASP A 390 7.93 30.85 -0.53
N HIS A 391 7.57 29.62 -0.93
CA HIS A 391 8.47 28.43 -0.94
C HIS A 391 9.28 28.29 0.34
N ILE A 392 8.60 28.48 1.46
CA ILE A 392 9.23 28.51 2.77
C ILE A 392 9.60 27.11 3.25
N SER A 393 10.71 27.02 3.96
CA SER A 393 11.12 25.82 4.68
C SER A 393 10.85 26.02 6.16
N VAL A 394 9.87 25.33 6.71
CA VAL A 394 9.44 25.47 8.11
C VAL A 394 10.26 24.57 9.02
N ASN A 395 10.56 25.06 10.20
CA ASN A 395 11.32 24.35 11.23
C ASN A 395 10.41 23.40 12.02
N VAL A 396 10.85 22.17 12.20
CA VAL A 396 10.32 21.24 13.19
C VAL A 396 11.25 21.25 14.40
N ARG A 397 10.68 21.54 15.57
CA ARG A 397 11.43 21.82 16.80
C ARG A 397 11.11 20.82 17.90
N LYS A 398 11.99 20.74 18.89
CA LYS A 398 11.85 19.84 20.04
C LYS A 398 10.70 20.23 20.96
N GLU A 399 10.54 21.53 21.24
CA GLU A 399 9.53 22.09 22.14
C GLU A 399 8.74 23.21 21.43
N PRO A 400 7.56 23.61 21.90
CA PRO A 400 6.69 24.60 21.26
C PRO A 400 7.24 26.04 21.45
N SER A 401 8.41 26.30 20.89
CA SER A 401 9.08 27.60 20.98
C SER A 401 10.01 27.84 19.79
N ALA A 402 10.03 29.09 19.30
CA ALA A 402 10.94 29.52 18.22
C ALA A 402 12.42 29.41 18.60
N SER A 403 12.77 29.45 19.88
CA SER A 403 14.14 29.29 20.40
C SER A 403 14.52 27.84 20.71
N SER A 404 13.58 26.91 20.66
CA SER A 404 13.84 25.48 20.94
C SER A 404 14.75 24.82 19.91
N THR A 405 15.35 23.72 20.28
CA THR A 405 16.23 22.91 19.43
C THR A 405 15.57 22.56 18.10
N LEU A 406 16.25 22.85 16.99
CA LEU A 406 15.83 22.49 15.66
C LEU A 406 16.08 20.99 15.43
N LEU A 407 15.03 20.22 15.17
CA LEU A 407 15.12 18.79 14.82
C LEU A 407 15.43 18.61 13.33
N TYR A 408 14.60 19.22 12.48
CA TYR A 408 14.77 19.21 11.02
C TYR A 408 13.92 20.32 10.37
N LYS A 409 13.97 20.40 9.04
CA LYS A 409 13.18 21.32 8.23
C LYS A 409 12.38 20.56 7.17
N THR A 410 11.20 21.09 6.84
CA THR A 410 10.30 20.48 5.85
C THR A 410 10.81 20.55 4.40
N GLY A 411 11.82 21.37 4.12
CA GLY A 411 12.18 21.70 2.73
C GLY A 411 11.26 22.77 2.14
N LYS A 412 11.47 23.07 0.84
CA LYS A 412 10.76 24.15 0.13
C LYS A 412 9.52 23.69 -0.64
N ALA A 413 9.31 22.39 -0.81
CA ALA A 413 8.16 21.87 -1.54
C ALA A 413 6.85 22.37 -0.90
N ALA A 414 5.93 22.87 -1.71
CA ALA A 414 4.56 23.17 -1.31
C ALA A 414 3.79 21.85 -1.02
N ASN A 415 2.59 21.97 -0.46
CA ASN A 415 1.76 20.80 -0.13
C ASN A 415 2.46 19.77 0.76
N TYR A 416 3.34 20.22 1.66
CA TYR A 416 3.97 19.36 2.64
C TYR A 416 2.99 19.11 3.78
N VAL A 417 2.52 17.86 3.91
CA VAL A 417 1.51 17.47 4.90
C VAL A 417 2.15 16.91 6.15
N VAL A 418 1.56 17.23 7.29
CA VAL A 418 1.92 16.72 8.63
C VAL A 418 0.71 16.12 9.32
N LEU A 419 0.94 15.14 10.18
CA LEU A 419 -0.06 14.59 11.10
C LEU A 419 0.01 15.37 12.41
N ILE A 420 -1.10 16.02 12.77
CA ILE A 420 -1.26 16.72 14.04
C ILE A 420 -1.66 15.70 15.10
N ARG A 421 -0.90 15.63 16.20
CA ARG A 421 -1.13 14.69 17.30
C ARG A 421 -2.14 15.22 18.32
N LYS A 422 -2.17 16.53 18.52
CA LYS A 422 -3.08 17.23 19.43
C LYS A 422 -3.81 18.31 18.66
N PRO A 423 -5.15 18.40 18.75
CA PRO A 423 -5.95 19.30 17.93
C PRO A 423 -5.65 20.77 18.18
N GLU A 424 -5.25 21.13 19.42
CA GLU A 424 -4.99 22.52 19.81
C GLU A 424 -3.49 22.83 19.83
N PRO A 425 -3.06 23.97 19.29
CA PRO A 425 -1.68 24.38 19.35
C PRO A 425 -1.32 24.87 20.77
N VAL A 426 -0.09 24.57 21.19
CA VAL A 426 0.51 25.08 22.43
C VAL A 426 1.49 26.19 22.08
N ASP A 427 1.35 27.38 22.68
CA ASP A 427 2.21 28.56 22.43
C ASP A 427 2.39 28.88 20.93
N GLY A 428 1.32 28.67 20.12
CA GLY A 428 1.35 28.89 18.67
C GLY A 428 2.05 27.79 17.86
N PHE A 429 2.21 26.58 18.44
CA PHE A 429 2.83 25.43 17.76
C PHE A 429 1.94 24.19 17.85
N TYR A 430 1.69 23.53 16.74
CA TYR A 430 1.11 22.20 16.73
C TYR A 430 2.14 21.12 17.08
N GLU A 431 1.75 20.17 17.93
CA GLU A 431 2.48 18.91 18.09
C GLU A 431 2.22 18.02 16.89
N ILE A 432 3.27 17.66 16.17
CA ILE A 432 3.19 16.85 14.96
C ILE A 432 3.94 15.54 15.10
N GLN A 433 3.50 14.50 14.42
CA GLN A 433 4.25 13.25 14.30
C GLN A 433 5.52 13.50 13.49
N SER A 434 6.68 13.05 13.98
CA SER A 434 7.96 13.25 13.30
C SER A 434 8.16 12.30 12.14
N ASP A 435 8.52 12.80 10.95
CA ASP A 435 8.93 11.92 9.83
C ASP A 435 10.23 11.18 10.14
N GLY A 436 11.20 11.87 10.74
CA GLY A 436 12.49 11.28 11.09
C GLY A 436 12.48 10.56 12.44
N VAL A 437 13.23 9.46 12.53
CA VAL A 437 13.55 8.84 13.83
C VAL A 437 14.36 9.83 14.66
N LEU A 438 13.96 10.04 15.90
CA LEU A 438 14.65 10.92 16.85
C LEU A 438 15.51 10.10 17.83
N ASP A 439 16.57 10.71 18.36
CA ASP A 439 17.31 10.12 19.49
C ASP A 439 16.46 10.11 20.78
N LYS A 440 16.91 9.40 21.81
CA LYS A 440 16.17 9.25 23.09
C LYS A 440 15.83 10.57 23.75
N GLU A 441 16.70 11.58 23.60
CA GLU A 441 16.54 12.92 24.15
C GLU A 441 15.70 13.83 23.26
N ARG A 442 15.21 13.33 22.11
CA ARG A 442 14.54 14.15 21.08
C ARG A 442 15.33 15.39 20.71
N SER A 443 16.63 15.27 20.51
CA SER A 443 17.50 16.41 20.23
C SER A 443 17.90 16.51 18.76
N LYS A 444 17.81 15.43 18.00
CA LYS A 444 18.17 15.34 16.58
C LYS A 444 17.56 14.12 15.90
N VAL A 445 17.47 14.18 14.57
CA VAL A 445 17.15 13.01 13.74
C VAL A 445 18.35 12.09 13.63
N VAL A 446 18.10 10.77 13.69
CA VAL A 446 19.09 9.69 13.60
C VAL A 446 18.75 8.75 12.45
N LYS A 447 19.76 8.03 11.92
CA LYS A 447 19.61 7.11 10.79
C LYS A 447 19.93 5.65 11.15
N GLU A 448 20.33 5.42 12.39
CA GLU A 448 20.79 4.08 12.82
C GLU A 448 19.68 3.02 12.59
N ASN A 449 19.41 2.10 13.35
CA ASN A 449 18.56 0.93 13.14
C ASN A 449 17.15 1.13 12.53
N GLY A 450 16.64 2.37 12.41
CA GLY A 450 15.35 2.69 11.79
C GLY A 450 14.12 2.42 12.65
N THR A 451 14.26 1.88 13.87
CA THR A 451 13.14 1.63 14.79
C THR A 451 12.45 2.94 15.18
N TYR A 452 11.13 2.87 15.37
CA TYR A 452 10.30 4.05 15.58
C TYR A 452 9.29 3.81 16.71
N ASN A 453 9.17 4.75 17.62
CA ASN A 453 8.18 4.74 18.67
C ASN A 453 7.22 5.93 18.46
N PHE A 454 5.96 5.67 18.17
CA PHE A 454 4.96 6.69 17.86
C PHE A 454 4.75 7.69 18.99
N GLU A 455 4.82 7.26 20.25
CA GLU A 455 4.63 8.11 21.41
C GLU A 455 5.80 9.06 21.67
N GLN A 456 7.00 8.65 21.31
CA GLN A 456 8.23 9.41 21.60
C GLN A 456 8.72 10.22 20.38
N MET A 457 8.29 9.90 19.17
CA MET A 457 8.79 10.51 17.93
C MET A 457 7.88 11.65 17.47
N TYR A 458 7.93 12.79 18.16
CA TYR A 458 7.14 13.98 17.82
C TYR A 458 8.00 15.26 17.88
N GLY A 459 7.50 16.29 17.24
CA GLY A 459 8.09 17.62 17.24
C GLY A 459 7.01 18.70 17.16
N TYR A 460 7.43 19.96 17.10
CA TYR A 460 6.53 21.10 17.09
C TYR A 460 6.78 21.96 15.85
N MET A 461 5.71 22.37 15.20
CA MET A 461 5.71 23.23 14.02
C MET A 461 4.75 24.40 14.23
N SER A 462 5.19 25.65 13.89
CA SER A 462 4.34 26.84 14.10
C SER A 462 3.02 26.73 13.36
N SER A 463 1.92 27.01 14.04
CA SER A 463 0.57 27.02 13.49
C SER A 463 0.37 28.07 12.40
N ASP A 464 1.17 29.16 12.40
CA ASP A 464 1.10 30.22 11.38
C ASP A 464 1.38 29.71 9.95
N TYR A 465 2.04 28.57 9.83
CA TYR A 465 2.42 27.96 8.55
C TYR A 465 1.60 26.72 8.18
N LEU A 466 0.59 26.39 8.98
CA LEU A 466 -0.20 25.16 8.79
C LEU A 466 -1.69 25.47 8.60
N THR A 467 -2.26 24.93 7.55
CA THR A 467 -3.70 24.90 7.32
C THR A 467 -4.22 23.49 7.55
N VAL A 468 -5.18 23.32 8.45
CA VAL A 468 -5.83 22.01 8.69
C VAL A 468 -6.68 21.66 7.46
N ILE A 469 -6.43 20.50 6.86
CA ILE A 469 -7.10 20.00 5.65
C ILE A 469 -8.00 18.79 5.92
N SER A 470 -7.80 18.09 7.03
CA SER A 470 -8.66 17.01 7.51
C SER A 470 -8.67 17.04 9.02
N LYS A 471 -9.83 16.95 9.62
CA LYS A 471 -9.98 16.79 11.07
C LYS A 471 -10.30 15.33 11.36
N ALA A 472 -9.69 14.80 12.42
CA ALA A 472 -10.07 13.48 12.91
C ALA A 472 -11.58 13.47 13.16
N GLU A 473 -12.31 12.56 12.53
CA GLU A 473 -13.72 12.36 12.82
C GLU A 473 -13.82 11.92 14.26
N ASN A 474 -14.56 12.69 15.08
CA ASN A 474 -14.84 12.32 16.45
C ASN A 474 -15.58 10.97 16.43
N GLN A 475 -14.88 9.89 16.62
CA GLN A 475 -15.50 8.62 17.02
C GLN A 475 -16.07 8.88 18.42
N GLY A 476 -17.34 9.29 18.45
CA GLY A 476 -18.19 9.47 19.63
C GLY A 476 -17.49 10.16 20.81
N GLN A 477 -17.87 11.42 21.08
CA GLN A 477 -17.46 12.11 22.30
C GLN A 477 -17.71 11.22 23.53
N GLN A 478 -16.65 10.61 24.05
CA GLN A 478 -16.44 10.54 25.46
C GLN A 478 -15.28 11.49 25.73
N GLU A 479 -15.61 12.59 26.38
CA GLU A 479 -14.67 13.42 27.11
C GLU A 479 -13.89 12.48 28.04
N GLN A 480 -12.74 12.01 27.59
CA GLN A 480 -11.77 11.36 28.46
C GLN A 480 -10.74 12.41 28.81
N GLU A 481 -10.69 12.72 30.10
CA GLU A 481 -9.50 13.25 30.76
C GLU A 481 -8.24 12.56 30.19
N PRO A 482 -7.04 13.17 30.24
CA PRO A 482 -5.84 12.60 29.66
C PRO A 482 -5.65 11.18 30.19
N VAL A 483 -6.04 10.21 29.38
CA VAL A 483 -5.80 8.81 29.67
C VAL A 483 -4.31 8.59 29.52
N VAL A 484 -3.63 8.52 30.65
CA VAL A 484 -2.43 7.70 30.79
C VAL A 484 -2.79 6.38 30.09
N PRO A 485 -2.00 5.83 29.15
CA PRO A 485 -2.31 4.57 28.53
C PRO A 485 -2.67 3.60 29.64
N GLU A 486 -3.94 3.15 29.70
CA GLU A 486 -4.26 2.06 30.62
C GLU A 486 -3.40 0.90 30.14
N GLU A 487 -2.37 0.58 30.91
CA GLU A 487 -1.60 -0.63 30.71
C GLU A 487 -2.62 -1.76 30.54
N LYS A 488 -2.54 -2.49 29.44
CA LYS A 488 -3.37 -3.66 29.15
C LYS A 488 -3.50 -4.47 30.43
N ARG A 489 -4.66 -4.38 31.08
CA ARG A 489 -4.87 -5.00 32.39
C ARG A 489 -5.55 -6.33 32.22
N LEU A 490 -5.07 -7.33 32.93
CA LEU A 490 -5.70 -8.64 33.01
C LEU A 490 -6.94 -8.54 33.93
N ASP A 491 -8.15 -8.58 33.36
CA ASP A 491 -9.40 -8.43 34.12
C ASP A 491 -9.89 -9.74 34.73
N ALA A 492 -9.80 -10.84 33.97
CA ALA A 492 -10.21 -12.16 34.42
C ALA A 492 -9.47 -13.27 33.66
N MET A 493 -9.64 -14.50 34.15
CA MET A 493 -9.31 -15.70 33.36
C MET A 493 -10.50 -16.68 33.41
N GLN A 494 -10.64 -17.50 32.39
CA GLN A 494 -11.75 -18.44 32.25
C GLN A 494 -11.25 -19.75 31.66
N ILE A 495 -11.63 -20.88 32.31
CA ILE A 495 -11.46 -22.22 31.73
C ILE A 495 -12.61 -22.39 30.71
N THR A 496 -12.29 -22.50 29.43
CA THR A 496 -13.28 -22.68 28.36
C THR A 496 -13.45 -24.14 27.97
N VAL A 497 -12.41 -24.96 28.17
CA VAL A 497 -12.44 -26.42 28.02
C VAL A 497 -11.79 -27.04 29.23
N PRO A 498 -12.50 -27.92 29.98
CA PRO A 498 -11.92 -28.64 31.12
C PRO A 498 -10.88 -29.66 30.63
N PRO A 499 -9.94 -30.12 31.51
CA PRO A 499 -8.99 -31.14 31.16
C PRO A 499 -9.68 -32.48 30.84
N ALA A 500 -9.04 -33.30 30.03
CA ALA A 500 -9.54 -34.61 29.65
C ALA A 500 -9.69 -35.56 30.87
N LYS A 501 -8.90 -35.35 31.93
CA LYS A 501 -8.97 -36.13 33.19
C LYS A 501 -9.37 -35.23 34.33
N THR A 502 -10.52 -35.58 34.99
CA THR A 502 -11.05 -34.89 36.17
C THR A 502 -11.22 -35.82 37.38
N ALA A 503 -11.02 -37.14 37.21
CA ALA A 503 -11.06 -38.14 38.29
C ALA A 503 -9.65 -38.72 38.53
N TYR A 504 -9.19 -38.72 39.76
CA TYR A 504 -7.84 -39.12 40.18
C TYR A 504 -7.89 -40.12 41.35
N ILE A 505 -6.81 -40.85 41.47
CA ILE A 505 -6.53 -41.68 42.66
C ILE A 505 -5.59 -40.91 43.58
N GLU A 506 -5.74 -41.05 44.88
CA GLU A 506 -4.84 -40.40 45.86
C GLU A 506 -3.38 -40.73 45.57
N GLY A 507 -2.56 -39.65 45.48
CA GLY A 507 -1.16 -39.73 45.11
C GLY A 507 -0.83 -39.48 43.64
N GLU A 508 -1.84 -39.37 42.77
CA GLU A 508 -1.65 -38.89 41.40
C GLU A 508 -1.46 -37.36 41.37
N THR A 509 -0.93 -36.85 40.27
CA THR A 509 -0.77 -35.39 40.00
C THR A 509 -1.79 -34.92 38.98
N PHE A 510 -2.21 -33.67 39.11
CA PHE A 510 -3.13 -33.04 38.14
C PHE A 510 -2.54 -33.01 36.75
N ASP A 511 -3.32 -33.39 35.74
CA ASP A 511 -2.96 -33.38 34.32
C ASP A 511 -3.88 -32.40 33.59
N LYS A 512 -3.26 -31.35 32.99
CA LYS A 512 -3.97 -30.31 32.22
C LYS A 512 -4.22 -30.66 30.75
N THR A 513 -3.86 -31.86 30.32
CA THR A 513 -4.01 -32.28 28.90
C THR A 513 -5.47 -32.12 28.45
N GLY A 514 -5.66 -31.44 27.30
CA GLY A 514 -6.96 -31.13 26.72
C GLY A 514 -7.67 -29.91 27.32
N MET A 515 -7.09 -29.24 28.32
CA MET A 515 -7.63 -28.01 28.91
C MET A 515 -7.41 -26.83 27.99
N GLN A 516 -8.35 -25.86 28.01
CA GLN A 516 -8.15 -24.54 27.41
C GLN A 516 -8.51 -23.45 28.41
N VAL A 517 -7.61 -22.46 28.55
CA VAL A 517 -7.77 -21.33 29.47
C VAL A 517 -7.53 -20.02 28.73
N LEU A 518 -8.49 -19.12 28.79
CA LEU A 518 -8.43 -17.80 28.18
C LEU A 518 -8.22 -16.72 29.25
N ALA A 519 -7.28 -15.81 29.00
CA ALA A 519 -7.17 -14.53 29.69
C ALA A 519 -8.13 -13.52 29.05
N LEU A 520 -8.88 -12.80 29.89
CA LEU A 520 -9.78 -11.73 29.50
C LEU A 520 -9.14 -10.39 29.87
N TRP A 521 -9.02 -9.50 28.91
CA TRP A 521 -8.32 -8.22 29.07
C TRP A 521 -9.29 -7.06 29.18
N SER A 522 -8.83 -5.96 29.78
CA SER A 522 -9.60 -4.70 29.92
C SER A 522 -10.03 -4.12 28.56
N ASP A 523 -9.34 -4.48 27.47
CA ASP A 523 -9.70 -4.11 26.09
C ASP A 523 -10.73 -5.04 25.44
N GLY A 524 -11.33 -5.96 26.22
CA GLY A 524 -12.32 -6.94 25.76
C GLY A 524 -11.74 -8.11 24.97
N LYS A 525 -10.44 -8.14 24.71
CA LYS A 525 -9.79 -9.24 23.99
C LYS A 525 -9.64 -10.47 24.87
N LYS A 526 -9.56 -11.64 24.24
CA LYS A 526 -9.29 -12.92 24.87
C LYS A 526 -8.04 -13.53 24.27
N THR A 527 -7.15 -14.04 25.11
CA THR A 527 -5.91 -14.70 24.67
C THR A 527 -5.82 -16.07 25.30
N ASP A 528 -5.47 -17.10 24.55
CA ASP A 528 -5.19 -18.43 25.08
C ASP A 528 -3.87 -18.40 25.87
N VAL A 529 -3.96 -18.70 27.15
CA VAL A 529 -2.84 -18.72 28.10
C VAL A 529 -2.59 -20.11 28.69
N THR A 530 -3.16 -21.15 28.08
CA THR A 530 -3.09 -22.55 28.55
C THR A 530 -1.66 -23.04 28.76
N ALA A 531 -0.73 -22.57 27.93
CA ALA A 531 0.70 -22.90 28.07
C ALA A 531 1.34 -22.26 29.31
N GLU A 532 0.85 -21.10 29.73
CA GLU A 532 1.49 -20.23 30.74
C GLU A 532 0.84 -20.30 32.12
N ILE A 533 -0.24 -21.10 32.28
CA ILE A 533 -0.91 -21.28 33.58
C ILE A 533 -0.02 -21.94 34.60
N GLN A 534 -0.18 -21.54 35.84
CA GLN A 534 0.44 -22.13 37.01
C GLN A 534 -0.60 -22.87 37.84
N TYR A 535 -0.23 -24.00 38.41
CA TYR A 535 -1.06 -24.80 39.31
C TYR A 535 -0.18 -25.67 40.20
N VAL A 536 -0.76 -26.18 41.30
CA VAL A 536 -0.02 -27.04 42.26
C VAL A 536 0.28 -28.40 41.61
N LYS A 537 1.55 -28.82 41.57
CA LYS A 537 2.02 -30.10 41.02
C LYS A 537 2.24 -31.15 42.06
N GLU A 538 1.82 -30.93 43.29
CA GLU A 538 1.92 -31.92 44.37
C GLU A 538 0.94 -33.07 44.17
N PRO A 539 1.23 -34.26 44.70
CA PRO A 539 0.29 -35.40 44.67
C PRO A 539 -1.04 -35.04 45.31
N LEU A 540 -2.11 -35.39 44.66
CA LEU A 540 -3.46 -35.14 45.09
C LEU A 540 -3.85 -35.99 46.29
N LYS A 541 -4.61 -35.44 47.22
CA LYS A 541 -5.16 -36.07 48.39
C LYS A 541 -6.67 -36.33 48.25
N GLN A 542 -7.20 -37.32 48.93
CA GLN A 542 -8.64 -37.63 48.90
C GLN A 542 -9.53 -36.44 49.31
N THR A 543 -8.94 -35.44 50.02
CA THR A 543 -9.65 -34.22 50.42
C THR A 543 -9.71 -33.15 49.31
N ASP A 544 -8.98 -33.32 48.23
CA ASP A 544 -8.89 -32.32 47.17
C ASP A 544 -10.09 -32.48 46.23
N THR A 545 -10.91 -31.44 46.15
CA THR A 545 -12.10 -31.38 45.32
C THR A 545 -11.97 -30.42 44.13
N GLU A 546 -10.88 -29.63 44.11
CA GLU A 546 -10.63 -28.62 43.10
C GLU A 546 -9.15 -28.35 42.91
N ILE A 547 -8.78 -27.90 41.73
CA ILE A 547 -7.44 -27.37 41.41
C ILE A 547 -7.54 -25.88 41.11
N LYS A 548 -6.79 -25.07 41.84
CA LYS A 548 -6.61 -23.64 41.54
C LYS A 548 -5.58 -23.47 40.44
N ILE A 549 -6.01 -22.78 39.41
CA ILE A 549 -5.19 -22.46 38.24
C ILE A 549 -4.98 -20.94 38.23
N GLN A 550 -3.72 -20.52 38.11
CA GLN A 550 -3.33 -19.13 38.16
C GLN A 550 -2.66 -18.72 36.84
N TYR A 551 -2.88 -17.47 36.43
CA TYR A 551 -2.12 -16.82 35.37
C TYR A 551 -1.68 -15.44 35.87
N THR A 552 -0.42 -15.09 35.61
CA THR A 552 0.21 -13.85 36.07
C THR A 552 0.61 -12.99 34.86
N TYR A 553 0.16 -11.73 34.85
CA TYR A 553 0.59 -10.74 33.89
C TYR A 553 1.04 -9.46 34.62
N GLY A 554 2.34 -9.08 34.48
CA GLY A 554 2.93 -8.04 35.30
C GLY A 554 2.80 -8.36 36.79
N ASN A 555 2.15 -7.47 37.55
CA ASN A 555 1.89 -7.65 38.98
C ASN A 555 0.46 -8.16 39.29
N VAL A 556 -0.33 -8.51 38.27
CA VAL A 556 -1.72 -8.96 38.43
C VAL A 556 -1.80 -10.47 38.30
N ILE A 557 -2.37 -11.13 39.33
CA ILE A 557 -2.64 -12.57 39.32
C ILE A 557 -4.16 -12.77 39.23
N LYS A 558 -4.61 -13.62 38.31
CA LYS A 558 -6.00 -14.08 38.23
C LYS A 558 -6.06 -15.60 38.43
N GLU A 559 -7.15 -16.04 39.00
CA GLU A 559 -7.39 -17.45 39.36
C GLU A 559 -8.67 -17.97 38.71
N ALA A 560 -8.67 -19.24 38.34
CA ALA A 560 -9.84 -20.03 38.00
C ALA A 560 -9.74 -21.39 38.68
N VAL A 561 -10.89 -22.01 38.86
CA VAL A 561 -10.98 -23.28 39.62
C VAL A 561 -11.46 -24.38 38.70
N GLN A 562 -10.74 -25.51 38.69
CA GLN A 562 -11.16 -26.75 38.04
C GLN A 562 -11.59 -27.77 39.08
N ALA A 563 -12.85 -28.17 39.06
CA ALA A 563 -13.36 -29.24 39.94
C ALA A 563 -12.77 -30.60 39.55
N ILE A 564 -12.34 -31.36 40.53
CA ILE A 564 -11.83 -32.72 40.40
C ILE A 564 -12.48 -33.67 41.45
N THR A 565 -12.33 -34.97 41.22
CA THR A 565 -12.68 -36.00 42.20
C THR A 565 -11.46 -36.85 42.48
N VAL A 566 -11.11 -37.01 43.76
CA VAL A 566 -9.96 -37.86 44.16
C VAL A 566 -10.53 -38.99 45.06
N VAL A 567 -10.32 -40.24 44.63
CA VAL A 567 -10.68 -41.43 45.40
C VAL A 567 -9.50 -41.99 46.16
N ALA A 568 -9.76 -42.63 47.32
CA ALA A 568 -8.71 -43.24 48.14
C ALA A 568 -7.94 -44.26 47.33
N LYS A 569 -6.60 -44.30 47.57
CA LYS A 569 -5.76 -45.39 47.11
C LYS A 569 -6.11 -46.59 48.01
N GLU A 570 -6.67 -47.69 47.46
CA GLU A 570 -6.89 -48.91 48.20
C GLU A 570 -5.54 -49.40 48.83
N PRO A 571 -5.54 -49.80 50.11
CA PRO A 571 -4.33 -50.29 50.74
C PRO A 571 -3.86 -51.53 50.02
N GLN A 572 -2.60 -51.48 49.54
CA GLN A 572 -1.93 -52.67 49.01
C GLN A 572 -1.90 -53.75 50.07
N GLN A 573 -2.71 -54.81 49.91
CA GLN A 573 -2.47 -56.09 50.60
C GLN A 573 -1.24 -56.72 49.98
N GLU A 574 -0.29 -57.14 50.85
CA GLU A 574 0.86 -57.96 50.44
C GLU A 574 0.41 -59.15 49.61
N PRO A 575 1.20 -59.57 48.58
CA PRO A 575 0.73 -60.58 47.62
C PRO A 575 0.70 -61.96 48.28
N LYS A 576 -0.49 -62.53 48.39
CA LYS A 576 -0.73 -63.95 48.58
C LYS A 576 -0.65 -64.59 47.20
N PRO A 577 -0.05 -65.76 47.02
CA PRO A 577 0.32 -66.28 45.72
C PRO A 577 -0.87 -66.60 44.84
N GLU A 578 -0.67 -66.31 43.59
CA GLU A 578 -1.36 -66.54 42.37
C GLU A 578 -2.55 -67.54 42.40
N GLN A 579 -3.75 -67.03 42.18
CA GLN A 579 -4.75 -67.73 41.36
C GLN A 579 -4.93 -66.95 40.07
N ASN A 580 -4.54 -67.56 38.96
CA ASN A 580 -4.84 -67.14 37.58
C ASN A 580 -6.28 -66.64 37.46
N GLN A 581 -6.49 -65.32 37.35
CA GLN A 581 -7.68 -64.81 36.72
C GLN A 581 -7.36 -64.76 35.22
N GLU A 582 -7.90 -65.68 34.46
CA GLU A 582 -8.03 -65.62 33.00
C GLU A 582 -8.53 -64.25 32.62
N LEU A 583 -7.70 -63.47 31.93
CA LEU A 583 -8.10 -62.20 31.31
C LEU A 583 -9.22 -62.51 30.30
N GLU A 584 -10.42 -62.05 30.61
CA GLU A 584 -11.61 -62.12 29.74
C GLU A 584 -11.27 -61.82 28.31
N GLU A 585 -11.55 -62.72 27.37
CA GLU A 585 -11.28 -62.58 25.96
C GLU A 585 -12.32 -61.63 25.33
N ILE A 586 -11.97 -60.33 25.22
CA ILE A 586 -12.79 -59.33 24.55
C ILE A 586 -12.28 -59.22 23.10
N THR A 587 -13.18 -59.50 22.14
CA THR A 587 -12.88 -59.35 20.71
C THR A 587 -13.74 -58.22 20.13
N LEU A 588 -13.12 -57.29 19.41
CA LEU A 588 -13.79 -56.17 18.74
C LEU A 588 -13.85 -56.42 17.24
N PHE A 589 -14.96 -55.99 16.60
CA PHE A 589 -15.16 -55.98 15.17
C PHE A 589 -15.67 -54.61 14.74
N VAL A 590 -15.00 -53.96 13.82
CA VAL A 590 -15.45 -52.66 13.25
C VAL A 590 -16.21 -52.94 11.94
N THR A 591 -17.33 -52.26 11.78
CA THR A 591 -18.21 -52.42 10.59
C THR A 591 -18.56 -51.05 10.01
N PRO A 592 -18.38 -50.84 8.69
CA PRO A 592 -17.85 -51.80 7.68
C PRO A 592 -16.34 -52.01 7.87
N GLU A 593 -15.83 -53.22 7.52
CA GLU A 593 -14.40 -53.55 7.57
C GLU A 593 -13.60 -52.79 6.51
N ALA A 594 -14.21 -52.45 5.38
CA ALA A 594 -13.69 -51.63 4.32
C ALA A 594 -14.82 -50.85 3.62
N VAL A 595 -14.56 -49.59 3.26
CA VAL A 595 -15.53 -48.73 2.58
C VAL A 595 -14.80 -47.67 1.76
N GLU A 596 -15.41 -47.27 0.65
CA GLU A 596 -14.92 -46.13 -0.15
C GLU A 596 -15.62 -44.86 0.29
N VAL A 597 -14.85 -43.78 0.55
CA VAL A 597 -15.35 -42.49 1.03
C VAL A 597 -14.78 -41.37 0.15
N SER A 598 -15.62 -40.51 -0.38
CA SER A 598 -15.19 -39.36 -1.17
C SER A 598 -14.48 -38.30 -0.30
N LYS A 599 -13.60 -37.52 -0.89
CA LYS A 599 -13.06 -36.31 -0.26
C LYS A 599 -14.20 -35.38 0.16
N GLY A 600 -14.12 -34.79 1.35
CA GLY A 600 -15.20 -34.01 1.95
C GLY A 600 -16.40 -34.84 2.45
N GLY A 601 -16.39 -36.15 2.24
CA GLY A 601 -17.46 -37.06 2.63
C GLY A 601 -17.38 -37.51 4.08
N THR A 602 -18.46 -38.18 4.54
CA THR A 602 -18.52 -38.76 5.89
C THR A 602 -18.96 -40.22 5.84
N GLN A 603 -18.46 -41.05 6.77
CA GLN A 603 -18.82 -42.46 6.91
C GLN A 603 -19.00 -42.80 8.39
N GLN A 604 -20.10 -43.48 8.72
CA GLN A 604 -20.34 -44.01 10.04
C GLN A 604 -19.77 -45.42 10.18
N PHE A 605 -18.90 -45.61 11.17
CA PHE A 605 -18.42 -46.93 11.60
C PHE A 605 -19.11 -47.33 12.88
N GLY A 606 -19.43 -48.61 12.99
CA GLY A 606 -19.94 -49.24 14.21
C GLY A 606 -18.95 -50.24 14.76
N VAL A 607 -19.03 -50.57 16.04
CA VAL A 607 -18.23 -51.63 16.64
C VAL A 607 -19.12 -52.68 17.33
N THR A 608 -18.83 -53.95 17.08
CA THR A 608 -19.43 -55.07 17.78
C THR A 608 -18.41 -55.63 18.75
N VAL A 609 -18.83 -55.75 20.03
CA VAL A 609 -18.00 -56.30 21.11
C VAL A 609 -18.51 -57.70 21.45
N LYS A 610 -17.60 -58.68 21.35
CA LYS A 610 -17.83 -60.03 21.89
C LYS A 610 -17.10 -60.16 23.22
N SER A 611 -17.81 -60.32 24.30
CA SER A 611 -17.33 -60.46 25.68
C SER A 611 -18.12 -61.57 26.34
N GLU A 612 -17.49 -62.45 27.09
CA GLU A 612 -18.15 -63.54 27.83
C GLU A 612 -19.06 -63.04 28.91
N THR A 613 -18.83 -61.86 29.47
CA THR A 613 -19.67 -61.29 30.54
C THR A 613 -20.77 -60.37 30.02
N GLY A 614 -20.80 -60.07 28.70
CA GLY A 614 -21.78 -59.19 28.10
C GLY A 614 -21.63 -57.70 28.48
N LYS A 615 -20.55 -57.30 29.17
CA LYS A 615 -20.22 -55.89 29.44
C LYS A 615 -19.60 -55.24 28.22
N VAL A 616 -20.12 -54.08 27.80
CA VAL A 616 -19.55 -53.27 26.76
C VAL A 616 -18.52 -52.33 27.36
N PRO A 617 -17.21 -52.47 27.04
CA PRO A 617 -16.15 -51.60 27.55
C PRO A 617 -16.23 -50.24 26.91
N GLN A 618 -15.60 -49.25 27.54
CA GLN A 618 -15.40 -47.95 26.93
C GLN A 618 -14.39 -48.04 25.76
N LEU A 619 -14.75 -47.47 24.60
CA LEU A 619 -13.97 -47.52 23.40
C LEU A 619 -13.44 -46.14 23.01
N VAL A 620 -12.32 -46.13 22.35
CA VAL A 620 -11.68 -44.92 21.77
C VAL A 620 -11.53 -45.15 20.26
N TRP A 621 -11.94 -44.15 19.48
CA TRP A 621 -11.80 -44.15 18.04
C TRP A 621 -10.60 -43.32 17.61
N THR A 622 -9.82 -43.78 16.63
CA THR A 622 -8.68 -43.07 16.07
C THR A 622 -8.60 -43.26 14.55
N VAL A 623 -8.01 -42.30 13.87
CA VAL A 623 -7.69 -42.37 12.44
C VAL A 623 -6.17 -42.41 12.31
N VAL A 624 -5.66 -43.27 11.45
CA VAL A 624 -4.23 -43.44 11.18
C VAL A 624 -3.96 -43.43 9.68
N GLY A 625 -2.93 -42.70 9.27
CA GLY A 625 -2.49 -42.63 7.86
C GLY A 625 -3.14 -41.50 7.05
N ASN A 626 -3.97 -40.65 7.69
CA ASN A 626 -4.47 -39.43 7.06
C ASN A 626 -3.33 -38.42 6.83
N GLN A 627 -3.45 -37.63 5.77
CA GLN A 627 -2.53 -36.54 5.41
C GLN A 627 -3.15 -35.16 5.63
N SER A 628 -4.47 -35.10 5.83
CA SER A 628 -5.23 -33.89 6.16
C SER A 628 -5.58 -33.84 7.65
N GLU A 629 -5.37 -32.69 8.30
CA GLU A 629 -5.83 -32.42 9.68
C GLU A 629 -7.35 -32.34 9.79
N LYS A 630 -8.07 -32.14 8.68
CA LYS A 630 -9.52 -32.15 8.62
C LYS A 630 -10.11 -33.56 8.58
N THR A 631 -9.30 -34.57 8.33
CA THR A 631 -9.72 -35.97 8.36
C THR A 631 -9.72 -36.46 9.81
N ILE A 632 -10.89 -36.56 10.39
CA ILE A 632 -11.09 -36.87 11.82
C ILE A 632 -12.17 -37.92 12.01
N ILE A 633 -12.15 -38.62 13.14
CA ILE A 633 -13.24 -39.49 13.60
C ILE A 633 -13.72 -39.06 14.98
N ASP A 634 -15.03 -39.01 15.18
CA ASP A 634 -15.60 -38.61 16.48
C ASP A 634 -15.71 -39.81 17.45
N GLY A 635 -16.05 -39.53 18.70
CA GLY A 635 -16.21 -40.55 19.76
C GLY A 635 -17.34 -41.57 19.50
N HIS A 636 -18.16 -41.36 18.47
CA HIS A 636 -19.25 -42.25 18.07
C HIS A 636 -18.93 -43.03 16.79
N GLY A 637 -17.69 -42.90 16.28
CA GLY A 637 -17.23 -43.63 15.09
C GLY A 637 -17.64 -43.00 13.75
N LYS A 638 -18.01 -41.72 13.72
CA LYS A 638 -18.29 -41.03 12.48
C LYS A 638 -16.99 -40.42 11.95
N LEU A 639 -16.49 -40.98 10.84
CA LEU A 639 -15.38 -40.44 10.07
C LEU A 639 -15.83 -39.27 9.23
N THR A 640 -15.06 -38.20 9.21
CA THR A 640 -15.13 -37.10 8.24
C THR A 640 -13.80 -37.04 7.50
N VAL A 641 -13.83 -37.13 6.17
CA VAL A 641 -12.64 -37.04 5.32
C VAL A 641 -12.47 -35.58 4.86
N GLY A 642 -11.28 -35.02 5.03
CA GLY A 642 -10.97 -33.68 4.55
C GLY A 642 -11.10 -33.58 3.03
N ASP A 643 -11.53 -32.42 2.53
CA ASP A 643 -11.58 -32.09 1.10
C ASP A 643 -10.19 -32.05 0.45
N ASP A 644 -9.18 -31.83 1.27
CA ASP A 644 -7.75 -31.78 0.95
C ASP A 644 -7.00 -33.08 1.28
N GLU A 645 -7.69 -34.19 1.62
CA GLU A 645 -7.05 -35.46 1.91
C GLU A 645 -6.31 -36.01 0.67
N THR A 646 -5.05 -36.43 0.86
CA THR A 646 -4.20 -36.96 -0.21
C THR A 646 -3.83 -38.41 -0.04
N ALA A 647 -4.17 -39.03 1.08
CA ALA A 647 -3.97 -40.46 1.30
C ALA A 647 -4.90 -41.30 0.41
N ASP A 648 -4.43 -42.34 -0.24
CA ASP A 648 -5.27 -43.27 -1.00
C ASP A 648 -6.14 -44.13 -0.08
N LYS A 649 -5.73 -44.33 1.17
CA LYS A 649 -6.47 -45.08 2.21
C LYS A 649 -6.08 -44.64 3.59
N ILE A 650 -7.00 -44.70 4.51
CA ILE A 650 -6.82 -44.41 5.93
C ILE A 650 -7.35 -45.58 6.78
N ILE A 651 -6.79 -45.78 7.94
CA ILE A 651 -7.23 -46.81 8.89
C ILE A 651 -8.07 -46.16 9.97
N VAL A 652 -9.26 -46.69 10.19
CA VAL A 652 -10.15 -46.36 11.29
C VAL A 652 -10.00 -47.43 12.36
N ARG A 653 -9.59 -47.09 13.57
CA ARG A 653 -9.37 -48.02 14.68
C ARG A 653 -10.30 -47.75 15.82
N ALA A 654 -10.99 -48.81 16.29
CA ALA A 654 -11.67 -48.81 17.59
C ALA A 654 -10.86 -49.68 18.56
N ALA A 655 -10.49 -49.13 19.72
CA ALA A 655 -9.71 -49.83 20.74
C ALA A 655 -10.32 -49.67 22.12
N LEU A 656 -9.94 -50.59 23.05
CA LEU A 656 -10.36 -50.48 24.44
C LEU A 656 -9.68 -49.26 25.09
N ALA A 657 -10.47 -48.42 25.77
CA ALA A 657 -9.93 -47.24 26.46
C ALA A 657 -8.90 -47.58 27.56
N VAL A 658 -9.00 -48.78 28.12
CA VAL A 658 -8.12 -49.28 29.18
C VAL A 658 -6.86 -49.99 28.66
N ASP A 659 -6.88 -50.43 27.36
CA ASP A 659 -5.77 -51.13 26.70
C ASP A 659 -5.85 -50.89 25.20
N ASN A 660 -5.14 -49.87 24.74
CA ASN A 660 -5.12 -49.44 23.33
C ASN A 660 -4.49 -50.50 22.39
N SER A 661 -3.77 -51.50 22.92
CA SER A 661 -3.24 -52.60 22.12
C SER A 661 -4.34 -53.54 21.63
N ARG A 662 -5.45 -53.58 22.29
CA ARG A 662 -6.62 -54.43 21.97
C ARG A 662 -7.64 -53.56 21.22
N GLY A 663 -7.66 -53.69 19.93
CA GLY A 663 -8.53 -52.95 19.01
C GLY A 663 -8.82 -53.70 17.74
N ALA A 664 -9.72 -53.18 16.94
CA ALA A 664 -10.06 -53.64 15.61
C ALA A 664 -9.96 -52.52 14.62
N ASP A 665 -9.49 -52.81 13.44
CA ASP A 665 -9.22 -51.84 12.37
C ASP A 665 -10.22 -52.04 11.20
N ALA A 666 -10.59 -50.93 10.56
CA ALA A 666 -11.29 -50.87 9.30
C ALA A 666 -10.54 -49.96 8.30
N VAL A 667 -10.76 -50.16 7.04
CA VAL A 667 -10.08 -49.38 5.99
C VAL A 667 -11.08 -48.47 5.28
N ALA A 668 -10.83 -47.18 5.27
CA ALA A 668 -11.50 -46.25 4.37
C ALA A 668 -10.59 -45.95 3.17
N VAL A 669 -11.04 -46.34 1.98
CA VAL A 669 -10.38 -46.03 0.72
C VAL A 669 -10.89 -44.67 0.25
N ILE A 670 -10.02 -43.75 -0.09
CA ILE A 670 -10.42 -42.44 -0.56
C ILE A 670 -10.69 -42.49 -2.06
N ALA A 671 -11.92 -42.20 -2.45
CA ALA A 671 -12.34 -42.20 -3.84
C ALA A 671 -11.53 -41.22 -4.66
N LYS A 672 -10.94 -41.64 -5.76
CA LYS A 672 -10.35 -40.75 -6.75
C LYS A 672 -11.45 -40.07 -7.55
N GLU A 673 -11.37 -38.77 -7.72
CA GLU A 673 -12.24 -38.03 -8.63
C GLU A 673 -12.13 -38.67 -10.02
N GLN A 674 -13.25 -39.26 -10.52
CA GLN A 674 -13.31 -39.75 -11.90
C GLN A 674 -13.32 -38.51 -12.78
N GLU A 675 -12.25 -38.28 -13.55
CA GLU A 675 -12.29 -37.39 -14.70
C GLU A 675 -13.45 -37.86 -15.61
N GLU A 676 -14.44 -37.01 -15.82
CA GLU A 676 -15.46 -37.22 -16.86
C GLU A 676 -14.73 -37.39 -18.18
N PRO A 677 -15.06 -38.44 -18.99
CA PRO A 677 -14.42 -38.64 -20.27
C PRO A 677 -14.72 -37.44 -21.17
N GLU A 678 -13.66 -36.75 -21.62
CA GLU A 678 -13.72 -35.78 -22.70
C GLU A 678 -14.52 -36.38 -23.87
N LYS A 679 -15.61 -35.72 -24.23
CA LYS A 679 -16.32 -35.98 -25.47
C LYS A 679 -15.35 -35.69 -26.61
N GLN A 680 -14.83 -36.76 -27.22
CA GLN A 680 -14.21 -36.70 -28.54
C GLN A 680 -15.25 -36.19 -29.54
N GLU A 681 -15.11 -34.93 -29.94
CA GLU A 681 -15.70 -34.45 -31.20
C GLU A 681 -15.00 -35.13 -32.37
N ASN A 682 -15.71 -36.00 -33.01
CA ASN A 682 -15.32 -36.58 -34.29
C ASN A 682 -15.18 -35.47 -35.33
N GLU A 683 -13.99 -35.27 -35.86
CA GLU A 683 -13.73 -34.65 -37.15
C GLU A 683 -14.52 -35.37 -38.24
N ALA A 684 -15.51 -34.69 -38.81
CA ALA A 684 -16.11 -35.09 -40.07
C ALA A 684 -15.55 -34.19 -41.18
N VAL A 685 -14.91 -34.86 -42.07
CA VAL A 685 -14.30 -34.48 -43.34
C VAL A 685 -15.24 -33.60 -44.16
N THR A 686 -14.73 -32.47 -44.64
CA THR A 686 -15.26 -31.65 -45.74
C THR A 686 -15.39 -32.42 -47.06
N PRO A 687 -16.35 -32.05 -47.91
CA PRO A 687 -16.00 -31.81 -49.31
C PRO A 687 -16.42 -30.44 -49.82
N GLU A 688 -15.61 -30.01 -50.76
CA GLU A 688 -15.51 -28.78 -51.52
C GLU A 688 -16.79 -28.22 -52.16
N GLU A 689 -16.69 -26.96 -52.40
CA GLU A 689 -17.41 -25.95 -53.16
C GLU A 689 -18.10 -26.42 -54.47
N PRO A 690 -19.09 -25.67 -55.05
CA PRO A 690 -18.67 -24.56 -55.89
C PRO A 690 -19.55 -23.27 -55.82
N GLU A 691 -18.85 -22.19 -56.25
CA GLU A 691 -19.26 -20.85 -56.59
C GLU A 691 -20.60 -20.72 -57.32
N LYS A 692 -21.33 -19.65 -57.08
CA LYS A 692 -21.81 -18.67 -58.07
C LYS A 692 -22.53 -17.50 -57.43
N GLN A 693 -22.06 -16.32 -57.79
CA GLN A 693 -22.74 -15.03 -57.74
C GLN A 693 -23.73 -14.92 -58.90
N PRO A 694 -24.41 -13.75 -59.11
CA PRO A 694 -25.34 -12.97 -58.29
C PRO A 694 -26.68 -12.83 -59.03
N VAL A 695 -27.72 -12.22 -58.49
CA VAL A 695 -28.72 -11.44 -59.23
C VAL A 695 -29.58 -10.63 -58.23
N GLU A 696 -29.64 -9.37 -58.50
CA GLU A 696 -30.44 -8.22 -58.32
C GLU A 696 -31.93 -8.37 -57.96
N ASP A 697 -32.32 -7.23 -57.35
CA ASP A 697 -33.58 -6.47 -57.55
C ASP A 697 -34.77 -6.81 -56.64
N SER A 698 -35.30 -5.89 -55.97
CA SER A 698 -36.08 -4.70 -56.21
C SER A 698 -37.06 -4.42 -55.07
N LYS A 699 -37.10 -3.09 -54.76
CA LYS A 699 -38.32 -2.29 -54.57
C LYS A 699 -39.31 -2.70 -53.46
N THR A 700 -39.84 -1.83 -52.72
CA THR A 700 -40.41 -0.45 -52.69
C THR A 700 -41.32 -0.39 -51.48
N GLN A 701 -41.51 0.59 -50.79
CA GLN A 701 -42.25 1.89 -50.72
C GLN A 701 -42.38 2.27 -49.26
N GLU A 702 -42.01 3.50 -48.89
CA GLU A 702 -42.82 4.76 -48.83
C GLU A 702 -44.06 4.71 -47.99
N ILE A 703 -44.10 5.64 -47.05
CA ILE A 703 -45.10 6.67 -46.75
C ILE A 703 -44.56 7.52 -45.63
N GLU A 704 -44.04 8.70 -45.84
CA GLU A 704 -44.59 10.10 -45.87
C GLU A 704 -45.77 10.36 -44.93
N GLN A 705 -45.69 11.38 -44.16
CA GLN A 705 -46.19 12.75 -44.16
C GLN A 705 -46.38 13.23 -42.73
N ASN A 706 -46.31 14.46 -42.32
CA ASN A 706 -46.15 15.78 -42.90
C ASN A 706 -46.14 16.84 -41.81
N LEU A 707 -45.40 17.93 -42.06
CA LEU A 707 -45.72 19.35 -41.91
C LEU A 707 -46.03 19.91 -40.51
N SER A 708 -45.63 21.07 -40.11
CA SER A 708 -45.23 22.36 -40.67
C SER A 708 -44.65 23.21 -39.53
N GLY A 709 -43.69 24.04 -39.60
CA GLY A 709 -43.51 25.25 -40.41
C GLY A 709 -43.86 26.47 -39.62
N GLN A 710 -42.93 27.33 -39.32
CA GLN A 710 -42.97 28.77 -39.69
C GLN A 710 -41.74 29.51 -39.07
N GLU A 711 -41.01 30.10 -40.01
CA GLU A 711 -40.09 31.22 -39.85
C GLU A 711 -40.83 32.48 -39.41
N VAL A 712 -40.15 33.38 -38.68
CA VAL A 712 -40.23 34.85 -38.97
C VAL A 712 -38.86 35.44 -38.54
N SER A 713 -38.30 36.12 -39.52
CA SER A 713 -37.11 36.93 -39.58
C SER A 713 -37.32 38.37 -39.11
N GLN A 714 -36.16 39.07 -38.96
CA GLN A 714 -35.89 40.53 -39.05
C GLN A 714 -36.17 41.35 -37.81
N GLU A 715 -35.40 42.36 -37.40
CA GLU A 715 -34.53 43.30 -38.15
C GLU A 715 -33.60 44.05 -37.18
N LEU A 716 -32.49 44.49 -37.71
CA LEU A 716 -31.54 45.50 -37.32
C LEU A 716 -32.05 46.74 -36.55
N SER A 717 -31.24 47.27 -35.61
CA SER A 717 -30.91 48.70 -35.67
C SER A 717 -29.55 49.00 -34.99
N LYS A 718 -28.78 49.81 -35.73
CA LYS A 718 -27.49 50.43 -35.37
C LYS A 718 -27.72 51.62 -34.43
N SER A 719 -26.74 51.96 -33.61
CA SER A 719 -26.22 53.33 -33.35
C SER A 719 -24.94 53.20 -32.55
N GLU A 720 -23.77 53.42 -33.15
CA GLU A 720 -22.92 54.61 -33.21
C GLU A 720 -22.49 55.21 -31.87
N GLU A 721 -21.18 55.03 -31.66
CA GLU A 721 -20.11 56.01 -31.32
C GLU A 721 -20.31 56.95 -30.13
N LYS A 722 -19.27 56.91 -29.24
CA LYS A 722 -18.39 58.04 -28.89
C LYS A 722 -17.33 57.65 -27.91
N GLN A 723 -16.04 57.76 -28.36
CA GLN A 723 -14.91 58.10 -27.50
C GLN A 723 -14.98 59.57 -27.12
N PRO A 724 -14.37 60.03 -25.99
CA PRO A 724 -13.18 60.81 -26.11
C PRO A 724 -12.10 60.61 -25.02
N GLN A 725 -10.87 60.63 -25.53
CA GLN A 725 -9.68 61.40 -25.11
C GLN A 725 -9.21 61.41 -23.67
N GLU A 726 -7.98 60.92 -23.55
CA GLU A 726 -6.77 61.40 -22.85
C GLU A 726 -6.94 62.43 -21.70
N LYS A 727 -6.32 62.08 -20.56
CA LYS A 727 -5.46 63.04 -19.83
C LYS A 727 -4.28 62.34 -19.13
N GLN A 728 -3.15 62.96 -19.38
CA GLN A 728 -1.78 62.65 -18.97
C GLN A 728 -1.49 62.70 -17.46
N GLN A 729 -0.50 61.91 -17.13
CA GLN A 729 0.60 62.15 -16.14
C GLN A 729 0.29 62.30 -14.66
N LYS A 730 0.88 61.33 -13.89
CA LYS A 730 1.96 61.73 -12.91
C LYS A 730 2.79 60.48 -12.59
N LYS A 731 4.09 60.60 -12.93
CA LYS A 731 5.17 59.79 -12.40
C LYS A 731 5.19 59.87 -10.86
N LYS A 732 5.31 58.72 -10.19
CA LYS A 732 6.00 58.63 -8.93
C LYS A 732 7.01 57.49 -9.03
N GLU A 733 8.27 57.87 -8.98
CA GLU A 733 9.40 57.02 -8.73
C GLU A 733 9.24 56.34 -7.37
N SER A 734 9.39 55.05 -7.31
CA SER A 734 9.72 54.34 -6.09
C SER A 734 10.90 53.40 -6.34
N ALA A 735 11.78 53.42 -5.38
CA ALA A 735 13.18 53.05 -5.34
C ALA A 735 13.46 51.62 -5.83
N LYS A 736 14.52 51.52 -6.63
CA LYS A 736 15.34 50.31 -6.81
C LYS A 736 16.03 49.96 -5.50
N THR A 737 15.77 48.79 -4.98
CA THR A 737 16.71 48.05 -4.13
C THR A 737 16.91 46.68 -4.75
N GLY A 738 17.78 46.62 -5.70
CA GLY A 738 18.30 45.36 -6.25
C GLY A 738 19.68 45.14 -5.62
N ASP A 739 19.86 43.98 -5.06
CA ASP A 739 21.11 43.53 -4.48
C ASP A 739 22.09 43.11 -5.56
N GLU A 740 22.76 44.05 -6.18
CA GLU A 740 23.89 43.83 -7.10
C GLU A 740 25.20 43.51 -6.37
N THR A 741 25.24 43.52 -5.06
CA THR A 741 26.46 43.37 -4.25
C THR A 741 26.94 41.92 -4.14
N GLN A 742 26.10 40.91 -4.36
CA GLN A 742 26.52 39.50 -4.26
C GLN A 742 27.21 38.98 -5.51
N ILE A 743 26.88 39.46 -6.70
CA ILE A 743 27.54 39.02 -7.95
C ILE A 743 28.93 39.59 -8.03
N LEU A 744 29.17 40.82 -7.54
CA LEU A 744 30.50 41.42 -7.53
C LEU A 744 31.43 40.73 -6.52
N PHE A 745 30.91 40.15 -5.46
CA PHE A 745 31.71 39.43 -4.45
C PHE A 745 32.20 38.09 -4.95
N PHE A 746 31.41 37.39 -5.73
CA PHE A 746 31.82 36.10 -6.35
C PHE A 746 32.81 36.28 -7.50
N VAL A 747 32.71 37.36 -8.27
CA VAL A 747 33.66 37.65 -9.35
C VAL A 747 35.00 38.12 -8.77
N LEU A 748 35.01 38.87 -7.67
CA LEU A 748 36.24 39.32 -6.99
C LEU A 748 36.93 38.18 -6.25
N THR A 749 36.21 37.28 -5.60
CA THR A 749 36.82 36.13 -4.91
C THR A 749 37.32 35.06 -5.87
N GLY A 750 36.64 34.82 -6.99
CA GLY A 750 37.10 33.93 -8.06
C GLY A 750 38.35 34.49 -8.78
N GLY A 751 38.40 35.79 -9.04
CA GLY A 751 39.55 36.49 -9.62
C GLY A 751 40.80 36.45 -8.73
N LEU A 752 40.64 36.60 -7.41
CA LEU A 752 41.77 36.52 -6.46
C LEU A 752 42.32 35.08 -6.36
N ALA A 753 41.49 34.06 -6.42
CA ALA A 753 41.92 32.66 -6.40
C ALA A 753 42.77 32.30 -7.65
N VAL A 754 42.39 32.81 -8.81
CA VAL A 754 43.16 32.62 -10.05
C VAL A 754 44.49 33.35 -10.03
N LEU A 755 44.55 34.59 -9.49
CA LEU A 755 45.77 35.36 -9.31
C LEU A 755 46.75 34.73 -8.30
N VAL A 756 46.23 34.15 -7.22
CA VAL A 756 47.08 33.43 -6.24
C VAL A 756 47.63 32.13 -6.85
N LEU A 757 46.84 31.40 -7.63
CA LEU A 757 47.29 30.21 -8.35
C LEU A 757 48.35 30.53 -9.43
N LEU A 758 48.19 31.62 -10.18
CA LEU A 758 49.20 32.12 -11.13
C LEU A 758 50.48 32.57 -10.41
N HIS A 759 50.37 33.25 -9.25
CA HIS A 759 51.54 33.66 -8.49
C HIS A 759 52.32 32.49 -7.89
N LEU A 760 51.62 31.44 -7.44
CA LEU A 760 52.22 30.21 -6.91
C LEU A 760 52.91 29.41 -8.02
N THR A 761 52.33 29.35 -9.23
CA THR A 761 52.95 28.68 -10.39
C THR A 761 54.18 29.40 -10.90
N VAL A 762 54.18 30.74 -10.90
CA VAL A 762 55.35 31.52 -11.28
C VAL A 762 56.48 31.43 -10.24
N LYS A 763 56.14 31.35 -8.93
CA LYS A 763 57.12 31.17 -7.85
C LYS A 763 57.76 29.75 -7.90
N ARG A 764 57.01 28.74 -8.25
CA ARG A 764 57.50 27.36 -8.42
C ARG A 764 58.45 27.24 -9.62
N LYS A 765 58.16 27.91 -10.74
CA LYS A 765 59.05 27.96 -11.92
C LYS A 765 60.37 28.74 -11.66
N LYS A 766 60.43 29.63 -10.64
CA LYS A 766 61.67 30.33 -10.23
C LYS A 766 62.51 29.56 -9.22
N GLN A 767 61.99 28.49 -8.61
CA GLN A 767 62.74 27.61 -7.70
C GLN A 767 63.34 26.39 -8.42
N ASP A 768 62.88 26.10 -9.65
CA ASP A 768 63.39 24.98 -10.48
C ASP A 768 64.34 25.46 -11.61
N MET A 769 64.82 26.72 -11.59
CA MET A 769 65.94 27.25 -12.33
C MET A 769 67.07 27.69 -11.37
#